data_43d1ffdba8c2eb3ec396059ae2b91c6d
#
_entry.id   43d1ffdba8c2eb3ec396059ae2b91c6d
#
_cell.length_a   1.000
_cell.length_b   1.000
_cell.length_c   1.000
_cell.angle_alpha   90.00
_cell.angle_beta   90.00
_cell.angle_gamma   90.00
#
_symmetry.space_group_name_H-M   'P 1'
#
loop_
_entity.id
_entity.type
_entity.pdbx_description
1 polymer ?
#
loop_
_entity_poly.entity_id
_entity_poly.type
_entity_poly.pdbx_seq_one_letter_code
_entity_poly.pdbx_strand_id
1 'polypeptide(L)'
;MYTKLKPYLLEYGLALLLSLAASALLFAPAWLSSSLIYVGDYTGSDLLDMNLPLRFLAAQAVKEGNLPFWSPQIGCGFPLLAEGQAGVFYPTTLPLFLLFSVAWASNLSIISALAWAAFGGYILGRVHGLSRFASALTALTAAFSPILVFRLKHLNMLQVAVWLPLSFSAIKLICTYAPTTDNTVSAASTTKQASWIYRGGLILLTLCWTIQILAGHPHATCVCGLGALTYAILLWLKHLTVTRRNFIQVAWPIAKALILSALISLILSGLQLLPTAELAAQSSRGHVYTWDSLKMFPFTTEHFKLFLNPFMLGNPAAISDASELKRNVITEGVFWESMPYLGWAALFFMPYALLRRRYLPWEIAVAAIIFLVLAMGPQGYLYWLPWKLCPGFNLFRFPARFLIPFGIMAALWLGCGFEALLNSWPQKWPTRWRDFASAALLIAVWANFYWTTNTYVAYWPTSIFNRPLTAEMCAQASRLATPTVQNHWASLVQTRGWKNCQAAIISLFHSLSPDSAVFWNIKQNINRTIFEGGMCLTDYDTLQNDSIRSLGLGTKDGQKLIVLDRKSRLLYKLQNVSHLLGFEVVVDVNALTPYEEVGETELPGLTDPLRVYKINEPKPRAYLASSYVQDVPSMPTYAFLVEYEHRLEHGDFVALHEDSELRPQFYALSSQSDAPQTADIPLQENEYCHIVKDSPLELELDININQNRALFFTENRYPSWQATLDGKNIKISRANLAFMGCLIPPGRHTVKFKFVPQTFYWGCLGSLIGLIALAWQITLFCRLFPNSDSKKTMS
;
A
#
# COMPACT_ATOMS: atom_id res chain seq x y z
N MET A 1 18.15 -39.31 7.79
CA MET A 1 17.43 -38.01 7.81
C MET A 1 16.70 -37.79 6.51
N TYR A 2 17.41 -37.72 5.39
CA TYR A 2 16.84 -37.41 4.07
C TYR A 2 15.69 -38.35 3.65
N THR A 3 15.81 -39.65 3.87
CA THR A 3 14.80 -40.67 3.55
C THR A 3 13.47 -40.50 4.30
N LYS A 4 13.48 -39.96 5.53
CA LYS A 4 12.26 -39.72 6.30
C LYS A 4 11.58 -38.40 5.94
N LEU A 5 12.35 -37.39 5.49
CA LEU A 5 11.86 -36.10 5.07
C LEU A 5 11.42 -36.09 3.60
N LYS A 6 11.96 -36.97 2.77
CA LYS A 6 11.71 -37.09 1.34
C LYS A 6 10.22 -37.07 0.96
N PRO A 7 9.30 -37.83 1.61
CA PRO A 7 7.88 -37.80 1.24
C PRO A 7 7.21 -36.47 1.55
N TYR A 8 7.62 -35.79 2.63
CA TYR A 8 7.09 -34.47 2.97
C TYR A 8 7.63 -33.39 2.02
N LEU A 9 8.92 -33.44 1.69
CA LEU A 9 9.51 -32.52 0.73
C LEU A 9 8.86 -32.66 -0.66
N LEU A 10 8.56 -33.89 -1.08
CA LEU A 10 7.85 -34.15 -2.34
C LEU A 10 6.40 -33.62 -2.28
N GLU A 11 5.67 -33.87 -1.21
CA GLU A 11 4.28 -33.41 -1.05
C GLU A 11 4.19 -31.90 -1.07
N TYR A 12 4.98 -31.22 -0.24
CA TYR A 12 4.93 -29.75 -0.16
C TYR A 12 5.57 -29.08 -1.37
N GLY A 13 6.60 -29.66 -1.98
CA GLY A 13 7.17 -29.22 -3.25
C GLY A 13 6.15 -29.29 -4.39
N LEU A 14 5.42 -30.39 -4.49
CA LEU A 14 4.34 -30.54 -5.46
C LEU A 14 3.19 -29.55 -5.18
N ALA A 15 2.79 -29.36 -3.93
CA ALA A 15 1.77 -28.41 -3.55
C ALA A 15 2.15 -26.97 -3.96
N LEU A 16 3.41 -26.58 -3.77
CA LEU A 16 3.91 -25.27 -4.20
C LEU A 16 3.89 -25.13 -5.73
N LEU A 17 4.34 -26.13 -6.46
CA LEU A 17 4.33 -26.14 -7.94
C LEU A 17 2.90 -26.06 -8.48
N LEU A 18 1.96 -26.83 -7.92
CA LEU A 18 0.54 -26.77 -8.31
C LEU A 18 -0.08 -25.42 -7.96
N SER A 19 0.28 -24.80 -6.84
CA SER A 19 -0.16 -23.46 -6.46
C SER A 19 0.34 -22.41 -7.45
N LEU A 20 1.60 -22.48 -7.88
CA LEU A 20 2.16 -21.62 -8.92
C LEU A 20 1.45 -21.80 -10.26
N ALA A 21 1.27 -23.05 -10.68
CA ALA A 21 0.57 -23.38 -11.93
C ALA A 21 -0.88 -22.89 -11.92
N ALA A 22 -1.64 -23.16 -10.85
CA ALA A 22 -3.02 -22.73 -10.72
C ALA A 22 -3.15 -21.19 -10.74
N SER A 23 -2.23 -20.48 -10.08
CA SER A 23 -2.20 -19.01 -10.07
C SER A 23 -1.82 -18.44 -11.44
N ALA A 24 -0.85 -19.02 -12.13
CA ALA A 24 -0.48 -18.61 -13.48
C ALA A 24 -1.63 -18.85 -14.48
N LEU A 25 -2.27 -20.01 -14.42
CA LEU A 25 -3.41 -20.35 -15.29
C LEU A 25 -4.64 -19.47 -15.00
N LEU A 26 -4.84 -19.01 -13.77
CA LEU A 26 -5.93 -18.10 -13.43
C LEU A 26 -5.88 -16.81 -14.27
N PHE A 27 -4.68 -16.35 -14.58
CA PHE A 27 -4.43 -15.16 -15.40
C PHE A 27 -3.85 -15.50 -16.78
N ALA A 28 -4.25 -16.63 -17.35
CA ALA A 28 -3.79 -17.05 -18.68
C ALA A 28 -3.91 -15.96 -19.76
N PRO A 29 -4.97 -15.14 -19.82
CA PRO A 29 -5.05 -14.05 -20.78
C PRO A 29 -3.87 -13.07 -20.71
N ALA A 30 -3.32 -12.81 -19.52
CA ALA A 30 -2.17 -11.90 -19.36
C ALA A 30 -0.91 -12.42 -20.09
N TRP A 31 -0.70 -13.74 -20.08
CA TRP A 31 0.44 -14.37 -20.75
C TRP A 31 0.24 -14.46 -22.27
N LEU A 32 -0.96 -14.88 -22.67
CA LEU A 32 -1.29 -15.12 -24.08
C LEU A 32 -1.30 -13.83 -24.90
N SER A 33 -1.70 -12.71 -24.29
CA SER A 33 -1.80 -11.40 -24.96
C SER A 33 -0.73 -10.40 -24.53
N SER A 34 0.28 -10.82 -23.76
CA SER A 34 1.31 -9.93 -23.19
C SER A 34 0.69 -8.70 -22.51
N SER A 35 -0.30 -8.92 -21.66
CA SER A 35 -1.08 -7.86 -21.02
C SER A 35 -0.79 -7.73 -19.54
N LEU A 36 -1.01 -6.51 -19.00
CA LEU A 36 -1.02 -6.21 -17.57
C LEU A 36 -2.33 -6.72 -16.97
N ILE A 37 -2.25 -7.43 -15.85
CA ILE A 37 -3.40 -7.75 -14.99
C ILE A 37 -3.85 -6.45 -14.32
N TYR A 38 -5.10 -6.05 -14.57
CA TYR A 38 -5.63 -4.79 -14.07
C TYR A 38 -6.97 -4.97 -13.37
N VAL A 39 -7.11 -4.30 -12.25
CA VAL A 39 -8.38 -4.14 -11.52
C VAL A 39 -8.51 -2.70 -11.10
N GLY A 40 -9.61 -2.07 -11.44
CA GLY A 40 -9.92 -0.70 -11.08
C GLY A 40 -11.41 -0.52 -10.79
N ASP A 41 -11.79 0.69 -10.51
CA ASP A 41 -13.17 1.14 -10.37
C ASP A 41 -13.28 2.59 -10.87
N TYR A 42 -14.43 3.22 -10.60
CA TYR A 42 -14.68 4.61 -11.00
C TYR A 42 -13.75 5.64 -10.28
N THR A 43 -13.03 5.24 -9.25
CA THR A 43 -12.08 6.11 -8.53
C THR A 43 -10.64 5.93 -8.98
N GLY A 44 -10.34 5.04 -9.93
CA GLY A 44 -9.00 4.74 -10.38
C GLY A 44 -8.44 3.41 -9.82
N SER A 45 -7.14 3.26 -9.81
CA SER A 45 -6.49 2.03 -9.36
C SER A 45 -5.22 2.31 -8.59
N ASP A 46 -5.22 2.08 -7.28
CA ASP A 46 -4.02 2.19 -6.45
C ASP A 46 -2.83 1.37 -6.99
N LEU A 47 -3.11 0.34 -7.80
CA LEU A 47 -2.05 -0.42 -8.47
C LEU A 47 -1.25 0.47 -9.43
N LEU A 48 -1.96 1.16 -10.34
CA LEU A 48 -1.33 2.02 -11.35
C LEU A 48 -0.92 3.38 -10.75
N ASP A 49 -1.74 3.90 -9.86
CA ASP A 49 -1.65 5.28 -9.40
C ASP A 49 -0.58 5.44 -8.31
N MET A 50 -0.34 4.40 -7.52
CA MET A 50 0.58 4.45 -6.38
C MET A 50 1.58 3.29 -6.38
N ASN A 51 1.11 2.03 -6.41
CA ASN A 51 2.00 0.90 -6.17
C ASN A 51 3.09 0.74 -7.24
N LEU A 52 2.74 0.83 -8.52
CA LEU A 52 3.70 0.67 -9.62
C LEU A 52 4.67 1.84 -9.73
N PRO A 53 4.23 3.12 -9.66
CA PRO A 53 5.14 4.27 -9.66
C PRO A 53 6.18 4.22 -8.53
N LEU A 54 5.75 4.00 -7.29
CA LEU A 54 6.66 3.95 -6.15
C LEU A 54 7.69 2.82 -6.26
N ARG A 55 7.27 1.64 -6.71
CA ARG A 55 8.17 0.48 -6.90
C ARG A 55 9.13 0.66 -8.06
N PHE A 56 8.66 1.29 -9.13
CA PHE A 56 9.51 1.64 -10.27
C PHE A 56 10.61 2.63 -9.84
N LEU A 57 10.25 3.72 -9.15
CA LEU A 57 11.21 4.69 -8.63
C LEU A 57 12.22 4.05 -7.67
N ALA A 58 11.75 3.18 -6.78
CA ALA A 58 12.64 2.49 -5.87
C ALA A 58 13.64 1.58 -6.61
N ALA A 59 13.17 0.86 -7.62
CA ALA A 59 14.05 0.03 -8.46
C ALA A 59 15.00 0.86 -9.32
N GLN A 60 14.54 2.00 -9.85
CA GLN A 60 15.39 2.93 -10.62
C GLN A 60 16.51 3.49 -9.74
N ALA A 61 16.21 3.99 -8.56
CA ALA A 61 17.22 4.49 -7.62
C ALA A 61 18.29 3.43 -7.34
N VAL A 62 17.88 2.15 -7.12
CA VAL A 62 18.84 1.05 -6.90
C VAL A 62 19.68 0.76 -8.16
N LYS A 63 19.11 0.81 -9.37
CA LYS A 63 19.86 0.67 -10.63
C LYS A 63 20.90 1.76 -10.82
N GLU A 64 20.63 2.95 -10.31
CA GLU A 64 21.53 4.11 -10.33
C GLU A 64 22.57 4.06 -9.18
N GLY A 65 22.57 3.00 -8.36
CA GLY A 65 23.51 2.82 -7.24
C GLY A 65 23.12 3.58 -5.97
N ASN A 66 21.89 4.10 -5.89
CA ASN A 66 21.38 4.85 -4.76
C ASN A 66 20.33 4.06 -3.97
N LEU A 67 20.19 4.36 -2.68
CA LEU A 67 19.02 3.92 -1.92
C LEU A 67 17.84 4.87 -2.20
N PRO A 68 16.59 4.36 -2.28
CA PRO A 68 15.42 5.16 -2.66
C PRO A 68 14.93 6.03 -1.50
N PHE A 69 15.80 6.84 -0.90
CA PHE A 69 15.46 7.66 0.26
C PHE A 69 14.51 8.80 -0.07
N TRP A 70 14.80 9.51 -1.17
CA TRP A 70 14.07 10.71 -1.58
C TRP A 70 13.81 10.69 -3.08
N SER A 71 12.63 11.14 -3.51
CA SER A 71 12.31 11.36 -4.92
C SER A 71 11.88 12.81 -5.15
N PRO A 72 12.62 13.59 -5.95
CA PRO A 72 12.19 14.94 -6.35
C PRO A 72 11.04 14.92 -7.36
N GLN A 73 10.74 13.78 -7.95
CA GLN A 73 9.78 13.59 -9.04
C GLN A 73 8.32 13.52 -8.58
N ILE A 74 8.08 13.36 -7.28
CA ILE A 74 6.75 13.24 -6.68
C ILE A 74 6.52 14.41 -5.73
N GLY A 75 5.39 15.14 -5.89
CA GLY A 75 4.89 16.08 -4.90
C GLY A 75 5.91 17.12 -4.41
N CYS A 76 6.71 17.69 -5.30
CA CYS A 76 7.80 18.61 -4.94
C CYS A 76 8.85 18.03 -3.98
N GLY A 77 9.11 16.74 -4.06
CA GLY A 77 10.04 16.00 -3.21
C GLY A 77 9.33 15.19 -2.12
N PHE A 78 9.66 13.90 -2.08
CA PHE A 78 8.96 12.92 -1.23
C PHE A 78 9.92 11.86 -0.68
N PRO A 79 9.81 11.49 0.63
CA PRO A 79 10.65 10.47 1.26
C PRO A 79 10.20 9.06 0.86
N LEU A 80 10.63 8.60 -0.31
CA LEU A 80 10.14 7.39 -0.98
C LEU A 80 10.28 6.11 -0.15
N LEU A 81 11.42 5.88 0.51
CA LEU A 81 11.63 4.69 1.34
C LEU A 81 10.75 4.71 2.59
N ALA A 82 10.47 5.90 3.12
CA ALA A 82 9.62 6.03 4.31
C ALA A 82 8.15 5.69 4.01
N GLU A 83 7.70 5.81 2.74
CA GLU A 83 6.38 5.35 2.33
C GLU A 83 6.34 3.82 2.28
N GLY A 84 5.83 3.22 3.36
CA GLY A 84 5.76 1.77 3.51
C GLY A 84 5.07 1.05 2.37
N GLN A 85 4.09 1.70 1.71
CA GLN A 85 3.32 1.11 0.62
C GLN A 85 4.15 0.87 -0.67
N ALA A 86 5.32 1.50 -0.79
CA ALA A 86 6.29 1.15 -1.82
C ALA A 86 6.76 -0.32 -1.68
N GLY A 87 6.72 -0.87 -0.47
CA GLY A 87 7.08 -2.26 -0.19
C GLY A 87 8.52 -2.59 -0.57
N VAL A 88 9.45 -1.64 -0.38
CA VAL A 88 10.86 -1.76 -0.82
C VAL A 88 11.51 -3.02 -0.27
N PHE A 89 11.24 -3.35 0.99
CA PHE A 89 11.82 -4.51 1.67
C PHE A 89 10.94 -5.77 1.63
N TYR A 90 9.83 -5.74 0.91
CA TYR A 90 9.07 -6.96 0.67
C TYR A 90 9.87 -7.89 -0.27
N PRO A 91 10.01 -9.20 0.04
CA PRO A 91 11.02 -10.07 -0.59
C PRO A 91 10.99 -10.12 -2.13
N THR A 92 9.83 -9.97 -2.75
CA THR A 92 9.70 -10.06 -4.21
C THR A 92 9.71 -8.69 -4.91
N THR A 93 9.55 -7.57 -4.19
CA THR A 93 9.39 -6.25 -4.84
C THR A 93 10.64 -5.86 -5.63
N LEU A 94 11.75 -5.59 -4.96
CA LEU A 94 12.98 -5.16 -5.67
C LEU A 94 13.47 -6.19 -6.69
N PRO A 95 13.58 -7.51 -6.38
CA PRO A 95 14.05 -8.47 -7.36
C PRO A 95 13.23 -8.47 -8.66
N LEU A 96 11.90 -8.42 -8.56
CA LEU A 96 11.05 -8.43 -9.74
C LEU A 96 11.15 -7.13 -10.54
N PHE A 97 11.14 -5.96 -9.89
CA PHE A 97 11.21 -4.67 -10.58
C PHE A 97 12.63 -4.32 -11.09
N LEU A 98 13.68 -4.97 -10.58
CA LEU A 98 15.02 -4.87 -11.10
C LEU A 98 15.24 -5.72 -12.37
N LEU A 99 14.65 -6.92 -12.40
CA LEU A 99 14.90 -7.94 -13.42
C LEU A 99 13.90 -7.90 -14.58
N PHE A 100 12.68 -7.43 -14.37
CA PHE A 100 11.60 -7.48 -15.35
C PHE A 100 11.06 -6.09 -15.67
N SER A 101 10.35 -5.97 -16.80
CA SER A 101 9.57 -4.77 -17.10
C SER A 101 8.47 -4.57 -16.05
N VAL A 102 7.99 -3.35 -15.88
CA VAL A 102 7.00 -3.01 -14.85
C VAL A 102 5.75 -3.88 -14.94
N ALA A 103 5.23 -4.11 -16.16
CA ALA A 103 4.06 -4.96 -16.38
C ALA A 103 4.31 -6.40 -15.93
N TRP A 104 5.45 -6.97 -16.32
CA TRP A 104 5.82 -8.33 -15.92
C TRP A 104 6.10 -8.43 -14.43
N ALA A 105 6.80 -7.46 -13.84
CA ALA A 105 7.04 -7.39 -12.41
C ALA A 105 5.74 -7.32 -11.60
N SER A 106 4.77 -6.54 -12.08
CA SER A 106 3.42 -6.47 -11.50
C SER A 106 2.70 -7.81 -11.56
N ASN A 107 2.61 -8.41 -12.75
CA ASN A 107 1.94 -9.69 -12.97
C ASN A 107 2.56 -10.80 -12.12
N LEU A 108 3.90 -10.90 -12.11
CA LEU A 108 4.62 -11.88 -11.30
C LEU A 108 4.43 -11.65 -9.80
N SER A 109 4.35 -10.39 -9.35
CA SER A 109 4.03 -10.05 -7.96
C SER A 109 2.66 -10.56 -7.55
N ILE A 110 1.65 -10.40 -8.40
CA ILE A 110 0.28 -10.87 -8.18
C ILE A 110 0.24 -12.41 -8.16
N ILE A 111 0.80 -13.05 -9.18
CA ILE A 111 0.78 -14.51 -9.32
C ILE A 111 1.52 -15.19 -8.19
N SER A 112 2.72 -14.69 -7.84
CA SER A 112 3.49 -15.24 -6.73
C SER A 112 2.78 -15.06 -5.38
N ALA A 113 2.11 -13.93 -5.16
CA ALA A 113 1.33 -13.69 -3.95
C ALA A 113 0.18 -14.68 -3.80
N LEU A 114 -0.65 -14.87 -4.84
CA LEU A 114 -1.75 -15.84 -4.80
C LEU A 114 -1.27 -17.29 -4.70
N ALA A 115 -0.17 -17.62 -5.39
CA ALA A 115 0.45 -18.95 -5.25
C ALA A 115 0.91 -19.21 -3.81
N TRP A 116 1.44 -18.18 -3.14
CA TRP A 116 1.83 -18.25 -1.74
C TRP A 116 0.63 -18.41 -0.80
N ALA A 117 -0.49 -17.73 -1.09
CA ALA A 117 -1.74 -17.91 -0.36
C ALA A 117 -2.29 -19.35 -0.50
N ALA A 118 -2.27 -19.91 -1.72
CA ALA A 118 -2.71 -21.26 -1.99
C ALA A 118 -1.82 -22.30 -1.26
N PHE A 119 -0.51 -22.14 -1.35
CA PHE A 119 0.43 -22.97 -0.63
C PHE A 119 0.24 -22.90 0.89
N GLY A 120 0.07 -21.70 1.43
CA GLY A 120 -0.24 -21.47 2.84
C GLY A 120 -1.58 -22.09 3.27
N GLY A 121 -2.60 -22.00 2.43
CA GLY A 121 -3.91 -22.64 2.63
C GLY A 121 -3.82 -24.17 2.64
N TYR A 122 -3.00 -24.75 1.75
CA TYR A 122 -2.72 -26.18 1.77
C TYR A 122 -2.06 -26.62 3.08
N ILE A 123 -1.03 -25.89 3.52
CA ILE A 123 -0.36 -26.16 4.80
C ILE A 123 -1.35 -26.04 5.96
N LEU A 124 -2.20 -25.01 5.96
CA LEU A 124 -3.23 -24.82 6.99
C LEU A 124 -4.16 -26.02 7.10
N GLY A 125 -4.65 -26.53 5.97
CA GLY A 125 -5.47 -27.75 5.93
C GLY A 125 -4.70 -28.95 6.49
N ARG A 126 -3.45 -29.17 6.08
CA ARG A 126 -2.61 -30.28 6.55
C ARG A 126 -2.31 -30.21 8.04
N VAL A 127 -2.04 -29.02 8.58
CA VAL A 127 -1.82 -28.79 10.03
C VAL A 127 -3.09 -29.08 10.85
N HIS A 128 -4.27 -28.94 10.25
CA HIS A 128 -5.54 -29.33 10.87
C HIS A 128 -5.92 -30.81 10.67
N GLY A 129 -5.04 -31.58 10.04
CA GLY A 129 -5.23 -33.02 9.83
C GLY A 129 -6.14 -33.38 8.64
N LEU A 130 -6.43 -32.43 7.76
CA LEU A 130 -7.22 -32.71 6.56
C LEU A 130 -6.41 -33.55 5.56
N SER A 131 -7.11 -34.38 4.78
CA SER A 131 -6.55 -35.13 3.65
C SER A 131 -5.97 -34.17 2.59
N ARG A 132 -5.19 -34.70 1.63
CA ARG A 132 -4.58 -33.90 0.56
C ARG A 132 -5.63 -33.18 -0.29
N PHE A 133 -6.73 -33.84 -0.63
CA PHE A 133 -7.81 -33.25 -1.42
C PHE A 133 -8.56 -32.16 -0.66
N ALA A 134 -8.88 -32.38 0.61
CA ALA A 134 -9.54 -31.38 1.42
C ALA A 134 -8.63 -30.17 1.71
N SER A 135 -7.33 -30.38 1.88
CA SER A 135 -6.33 -29.31 2.00
C SER A 135 -6.17 -28.54 0.69
N ALA A 136 -6.26 -29.22 -0.49
CA ALA A 136 -6.24 -28.56 -1.78
C ALA A 136 -7.49 -27.69 -1.99
N LEU A 137 -8.68 -28.16 -1.55
CA LEU A 137 -9.90 -27.33 -1.60
C LEU A 137 -9.77 -26.09 -0.70
N THR A 138 -9.21 -26.24 0.52
CA THR A 138 -8.88 -25.12 1.39
C THR A 138 -7.95 -24.13 0.69
N ALA A 139 -6.91 -24.63 0.01
CA ALA A 139 -5.93 -23.84 -0.73
C ALA A 139 -6.57 -23.01 -1.85
N LEU A 140 -7.37 -23.67 -2.70
CA LEU A 140 -8.04 -23.01 -3.84
C LEU A 140 -8.99 -21.90 -3.33
N THR A 141 -9.78 -22.17 -2.30
CA THR A 141 -10.73 -21.20 -1.75
C THR A 141 -10.02 -20.05 -1.06
N ALA A 142 -8.98 -20.34 -0.26
CA ALA A 142 -8.21 -19.31 0.46
C ALA A 142 -7.52 -18.34 -0.50
N ALA A 143 -7.01 -18.81 -1.64
CA ALA A 143 -6.24 -18.00 -2.57
C ALA A 143 -7.08 -17.35 -3.68
N PHE A 144 -8.03 -18.12 -4.26
CA PHE A 144 -8.67 -17.70 -5.52
C PHE A 144 -10.11 -17.20 -5.33
N SER A 145 -10.62 -17.20 -4.10
CA SER A 145 -11.90 -16.54 -3.84
C SER A 145 -11.82 -15.04 -4.12
N PRO A 146 -12.90 -14.42 -4.58
CA PRO A 146 -12.99 -12.97 -4.79
C PRO A 146 -12.59 -12.13 -3.58
N ILE A 147 -12.62 -12.69 -2.37
CA ILE A 147 -12.14 -12.01 -1.16
C ILE A 147 -10.69 -11.51 -1.30
N LEU A 148 -9.79 -12.29 -1.93
CA LEU A 148 -8.42 -11.86 -2.22
C LEU A 148 -8.25 -11.33 -3.63
N VAL A 149 -8.82 -12.03 -4.63
CA VAL A 149 -8.59 -11.69 -6.04
C VAL A 149 -9.13 -10.31 -6.40
N PHE A 150 -10.28 -9.89 -5.87
CA PHE A 150 -10.80 -8.56 -6.19
C PHE A 150 -10.03 -7.42 -5.51
N ARG A 151 -9.15 -7.75 -4.55
CA ARG A 151 -8.22 -6.79 -3.91
C ARG A 151 -6.88 -6.61 -4.64
N LEU A 152 -6.73 -7.13 -5.86
CA LEU A 152 -5.51 -6.94 -6.67
C LEU A 152 -5.19 -5.46 -6.94
N LYS A 153 -6.20 -4.59 -6.88
CA LYS A 153 -6.06 -3.12 -6.93
C LYS A 153 -5.06 -2.61 -5.86
N HIS A 154 -5.03 -3.25 -4.68
CA HIS A 154 -4.14 -2.90 -3.57
C HIS A 154 -3.08 -4.00 -3.40
N LEU A 155 -2.05 -3.99 -4.22
CA LEU A 155 -1.03 -5.04 -4.24
C LEU A 155 -0.34 -5.25 -2.88
N ASN A 156 -0.08 -4.17 -2.15
CA ASN A 156 0.50 -4.22 -0.81
C ASN A 156 -0.44 -4.90 0.21
N MET A 157 -1.75 -4.63 0.14
CA MET A 157 -2.75 -5.31 0.99
C MET A 157 -2.81 -6.82 0.68
N LEU A 158 -2.80 -7.19 -0.60
CA LEU A 158 -2.72 -8.58 -1.02
C LEU A 158 -1.47 -9.26 -0.45
N GLN A 159 -0.30 -8.60 -0.57
CA GLN A 159 0.98 -9.09 -0.06
C GLN A 159 0.99 -9.27 1.47
N VAL A 160 0.22 -8.51 2.22
CA VAL A 160 -0.02 -8.76 3.66
C VAL A 160 -0.89 -9.98 3.86
N ALA A 161 -2.04 -10.05 3.17
CA ALA A 161 -3.09 -11.05 3.39
C ALA A 161 -2.63 -12.49 3.11
N VAL A 162 -1.78 -12.69 2.10
CA VAL A 162 -1.32 -14.02 1.66
C VAL A 162 -0.47 -14.78 2.69
N TRP A 163 0.04 -14.10 3.72
CA TRP A 163 0.79 -14.71 4.82
C TRP A 163 -0.09 -15.19 5.96
N LEU A 164 -1.38 -14.81 5.97
CA LEU A 164 -2.29 -15.14 7.06
C LEU A 164 -2.56 -16.66 7.22
N PRO A 165 -2.71 -17.48 6.15
CA PRO A 165 -2.86 -18.92 6.30
C PRO A 165 -1.67 -19.57 7.02
N LEU A 166 -0.45 -19.11 6.73
CA LEU A 166 0.74 -19.59 7.41
C LEU A 166 0.83 -19.10 8.85
N SER A 167 0.38 -17.87 9.13
CA SER A 167 0.29 -17.34 10.50
C SER A 167 -0.68 -18.18 11.34
N PHE A 168 -1.85 -18.54 10.80
CA PHE A 168 -2.79 -19.44 11.48
C PHE A 168 -2.21 -20.85 11.68
N SER A 169 -1.46 -21.35 10.70
CA SER A 169 -0.76 -22.64 10.82
C SER A 169 0.27 -22.60 11.96
N ALA A 170 1.08 -21.54 12.01
CA ALA A 170 2.08 -21.34 13.05
C ALA A 170 1.45 -21.27 14.45
N ILE A 171 0.36 -20.53 14.61
CA ILE A 171 -0.41 -20.42 15.85
C ILE A 171 -0.98 -21.78 16.27
N LYS A 172 -1.55 -22.53 15.32
CA LYS A 172 -2.03 -23.89 15.60
C LYS A 172 -0.93 -24.79 16.12
N LEU A 173 0.26 -24.77 15.50
CA LEU A 173 1.42 -25.52 15.96
C LEU A 173 1.89 -25.07 17.36
N ILE A 174 2.00 -23.77 17.59
CA ILE A 174 2.38 -23.20 18.89
C ILE A 174 1.39 -23.67 19.97
N CYS A 175 0.09 -23.50 19.76
CA CYS A 175 -0.92 -23.86 20.74
C CYS A 175 -0.98 -25.39 21.00
N THR A 176 -0.78 -26.22 19.95
CA THR A 176 -0.85 -27.67 20.07
C THR A 176 0.38 -28.25 20.79
N TYR A 177 1.57 -27.66 20.57
CA TYR A 177 2.84 -28.21 21.07
C TYR A 177 3.51 -27.32 22.13
N ALA A 178 2.77 -26.40 22.76
CA ALA A 178 3.27 -25.58 23.84
C ALA A 178 3.84 -26.43 24.98
N PRO A 179 5.00 -26.12 25.53
CA PRO A 179 5.60 -26.88 26.62
C PRO A 179 4.68 -26.83 27.85
N THR A 180 4.45 -27.99 28.44
CA THR A 180 3.64 -28.16 29.67
C THR A 180 4.56 -28.56 30.82
N THR A 181 4.26 -28.06 32.03
CA THR A 181 5.05 -28.34 33.24
C THR A 181 4.86 -29.71 33.82
N ASP A 182 3.99 -30.54 33.26
CA ASP A 182 3.69 -31.89 33.74
C ASP A 182 4.72 -32.90 33.22
N ASN A 183 5.56 -33.40 34.11
CA ASN A 183 6.55 -34.47 33.88
C ASN A 183 5.97 -35.88 33.77
N THR A 184 4.65 -36.05 33.70
CA THR A 184 3.96 -37.35 33.83
C THR A 184 3.74 -38.10 32.52
N VAL A 185 4.12 -37.52 31.34
CA VAL A 185 3.94 -38.21 30.07
C VAL A 185 5.30 -38.58 29.46
N SER A 186 5.52 -39.85 29.47
CA SER A 186 6.57 -40.69 28.89
C SER A 186 7.35 -40.20 27.67
N ALA A 187 8.64 -40.54 27.69
CA ALA A 187 9.59 -40.62 26.58
C ALA A 187 10.24 -39.30 26.11
N ALA A 188 11.52 -39.17 26.40
CA ALA A 188 12.40 -38.04 26.02
C ALA A 188 12.42 -37.73 24.51
N SER A 189 12.02 -38.67 23.64
CA SER A 189 11.91 -38.45 22.18
C SER A 189 10.66 -37.67 21.78
N THR A 190 9.52 -37.86 22.44
CA THR A 190 8.26 -37.16 22.19
C THR A 190 8.32 -35.69 22.67
N THR A 191 9.01 -35.44 23.80
CA THR A 191 9.21 -34.08 24.31
C THR A 191 10.15 -33.25 23.42
N LYS A 192 11.20 -33.83 22.85
CA LYS A 192 12.11 -33.15 21.90
C LYS A 192 11.41 -32.80 20.60
N GLN A 193 10.62 -33.73 20.04
CA GLN A 193 9.85 -33.47 18.82
C GLN A 193 8.79 -32.38 19.02
N ALA A 194 8.05 -32.40 20.13
CA ALA A 194 7.08 -31.37 20.47
C ALA A 194 7.74 -29.98 20.61
N SER A 195 8.89 -29.91 21.31
CA SER A 195 9.66 -28.68 21.45
C SER A 195 10.19 -28.17 20.11
N TRP A 196 10.59 -29.05 19.21
CA TRP A 196 11.03 -28.71 17.86
C TRP A 196 9.90 -28.12 17.05
N ILE A 197 8.70 -28.72 17.03
CA ILE A 197 7.53 -28.22 16.30
C ILE A 197 7.09 -26.85 16.86
N TYR A 198 7.04 -26.71 18.19
CA TYR A 198 6.72 -25.44 18.85
C TYR A 198 7.66 -24.30 18.42
N ARG A 199 9.00 -24.56 18.43
CA ARG A 199 9.98 -23.56 17.99
C ARG A 199 9.88 -23.25 16.50
N GLY A 200 9.59 -24.27 15.67
CA GLY A 200 9.32 -24.09 14.26
C GLY A 200 8.11 -23.17 14.01
N GLY A 201 7.04 -23.38 14.80
CA GLY A 201 5.85 -22.49 14.79
C GLY A 201 6.20 -21.05 15.17
N LEU A 202 7.06 -20.85 16.20
CA LEU A 202 7.47 -19.51 16.63
C LEU A 202 8.29 -18.80 15.54
N ILE A 203 9.26 -19.48 14.92
CA ILE A 203 10.05 -18.94 13.80
C ILE A 203 9.16 -18.59 12.63
N LEU A 204 8.25 -19.49 12.24
CA LEU A 204 7.32 -19.27 11.14
C LEU A 204 6.43 -18.05 11.41
N LEU A 205 5.88 -17.90 12.61
CA LEU A 205 5.06 -16.77 12.99
C LEU A 205 5.84 -15.46 12.95
N THR A 206 7.06 -15.44 13.45
CA THR A 206 7.97 -14.29 13.42
C THR A 206 8.23 -13.86 11.97
N LEU A 207 8.55 -14.79 11.08
CA LEU A 207 8.79 -14.50 9.66
C LEU A 207 7.52 -13.99 8.98
N CYS A 208 6.37 -14.62 9.21
CA CYS A 208 5.10 -14.17 8.63
C CYS A 208 4.79 -12.72 9.03
N TRP A 209 4.87 -12.38 10.31
CA TRP A 209 4.57 -11.05 10.79
C TRP A 209 5.59 -10.01 10.32
N THR A 210 6.88 -10.36 10.28
CA THR A 210 7.92 -9.48 9.71
C THR A 210 7.58 -9.13 8.26
N ILE A 211 7.30 -10.14 7.43
CA ILE A 211 7.03 -9.92 6.00
C ILE A 211 5.70 -9.19 5.79
N GLN A 212 4.69 -9.43 6.62
CA GLN A 212 3.43 -8.66 6.61
C GLN A 212 3.67 -7.17 6.90
N ILE A 213 4.54 -6.85 7.87
CA ILE A 213 4.91 -5.46 8.16
C ILE A 213 5.65 -4.83 6.97
N LEU A 214 6.63 -5.55 6.40
CA LEU A 214 7.44 -5.08 5.27
C LEU A 214 6.66 -4.95 3.95
N ALA A 215 5.48 -5.57 3.83
CA ALA A 215 4.56 -5.36 2.71
C ALA A 215 3.90 -3.97 2.71
N GLY A 216 3.97 -3.24 3.83
CA GLY A 216 3.71 -1.81 3.91
C GLY A 216 2.23 -1.41 3.90
N HIS A 217 1.31 -2.27 4.33
CA HIS A 217 -0.10 -1.89 4.48
C HIS A 217 -0.56 -2.00 5.95
N PRO A 218 -0.40 -0.93 6.77
CA PRO A 218 -0.60 -0.99 8.23
C PRO A 218 -1.97 -1.52 8.64
N HIS A 219 -3.05 -1.06 8.02
CA HIS A 219 -4.40 -1.52 8.35
C HIS A 219 -4.58 -3.04 8.12
N ALA A 220 -4.16 -3.56 6.97
CA ALA A 220 -4.26 -5.00 6.69
C ALA A 220 -3.40 -5.80 7.68
N THR A 221 -2.21 -5.30 8.04
CA THR A 221 -1.32 -5.92 9.04
C THR A 221 -2.01 -5.98 10.41
N CYS A 222 -2.64 -4.89 10.85
CA CYS A 222 -3.42 -4.87 12.10
C CYS A 222 -4.61 -5.85 12.07
N VAL A 223 -5.37 -5.89 10.98
CA VAL A 223 -6.50 -6.84 10.81
C VAL A 223 -6.01 -8.29 10.84
N CYS A 224 -4.91 -8.61 10.16
CA CYS A 224 -4.30 -9.94 10.18
C CYS A 224 -3.77 -10.30 11.58
N GLY A 225 -3.14 -9.35 12.27
CA GLY A 225 -2.66 -9.53 13.64
C GLY A 225 -3.80 -9.78 14.65
N LEU A 226 -4.89 -9.00 14.57
CA LEU A 226 -6.09 -9.23 15.37
C LEU A 226 -6.77 -10.56 15.04
N GLY A 227 -6.79 -10.95 13.76
CA GLY A 227 -7.26 -12.26 13.33
C GLY A 227 -6.42 -13.39 13.95
N ALA A 228 -5.10 -13.25 13.93
CA ALA A 228 -4.17 -14.17 14.54
C ALA A 228 -4.37 -14.29 16.06
N LEU A 229 -4.52 -13.17 16.75
CA LEU A 229 -4.79 -13.11 18.19
C LEU A 229 -6.15 -13.75 18.54
N THR A 230 -7.20 -13.43 17.82
CA THR A 230 -8.53 -14.02 18.01
C THR A 230 -8.47 -15.54 17.88
N TYR A 231 -7.81 -16.05 16.85
CA TYR A 231 -7.66 -17.48 16.65
C TYR A 231 -6.83 -18.15 17.76
N ALA A 232 -5.76 -17.52 18.22
CA ALA A 232 -4.96 -18.00 19.34
C ALA A 232 -5.77 -18.08 20.64
N ILE A 233 -6.63 -17.09 20.93
CA ILE A 233 -7.53 -17.08 22.08
C ILE A 233 -8.52 -18.25 22.00
N LEU A 234 -9.14 -18.50 20.84
CA LEU A 234 -10.08 -19.61 20.67
C LEU A 234 -9.40 -20.97 20.83
N LEU A 235 -8.19 -21.16 20.33
CA LEU A 235 -7.41 -22.39 20.55
C LEU A 235 -7.03 -22.55 22.02
N TRP A 236 -6.65 -21.47 22.68
CA TRP A 236 -6.37 -21.50 24.12
C TRP A 236 -7.62 -21.86 24.93
N LEU A 237 -8.79 -21.29 24.65
CA LEU A 237 -10.08 -21.65 25.29
C LEU A 237 -10.40 -23.14 25.05
N LYS A 238 -10.14 -23.66 23.85
CA LYS A 238 -10.28 -25.09 23.56
C LYS A 238 -9.38 -25.95 24.45
N HIS A 239 -8.12 -25.56 24.63
CA HIS A 239 -7.22 -26.29 25.52
C HIS A 239 -7.68 -26.29 26.97
N LEU A 240 -8.24 -25.19 27.47
CA LEU A 240 -8.79 -25.14 28.83
C LEU A 240 -9.95 -26.13 29.02
N THR A 241 -10.88 -26.20 28.04
CA THR A 241 -12.04 -27.09 28.15
C THR A 241 -11.67 -28.57 28.04
N VAL A 242 -10.65 -28.91 27.26
CA VAL A 242 -10.25 -30.31 27.04
C VAL A 242 -9.31 -30.82 28.14
N THR A 243 -8.35 -30.01 28.61
CA THR A 243 -7.29 -30.49 29.51
C THR A 243 -7.57 -30.29 30.99
N ARG A 244 -8.60 -29.52 31.36
CA ARG A 244 -8.93 -29.12 32.76
C ARG A 244 -7.73 -28.56 33.56
N ARG A 245 -6.76 -27.98 32.87
CA ARG A 245 -5.53 -27.40 33.45
C ARG A 245 -5.74 -26.00 33.97
N ASN A 246 -4.83 -25.54 34.84
CA ASN A 246 -4.85 -24.18 35.34
C ASN A 246 -4.69 -23.18 34.19
N PHE A 247 -5.53 -22.14 34.19
CA PHE A 247 -5.61 -21.06 33.21
C PHE A 247 -4.21 -20.50 32.81
N ILE A 248 -3.39 -20.19 33.82
CA ILE A 248 -2.05 -19.57 33.59
C ILE A 248 -1.08 -20.55 32.96
N GLN A 249 -1.10 -21.84 33.34
CA GLN A 249 -0.18 -22.85 32.82
C GLN A 249 -0.32 -23.10 31.33
N VAL A 250 -1.53 -22.95 30.79
CA VAL A 250 -1.79 -23.08 29.34
C VAL A 250 -1.60 -21.74 28.62
N ALA A 251 -2.01 -20.62 29.23
CA ALA A 251 -1.95 -19.31 28.61
C ALA A 251 -0.52 -18.80 28.44
N TRP A 252 0.31 -18.94 29.46
CA TRP A 252 1.62 -18.33 29.52
C TRP A 252 2.58 -18.73 28.38
N PRO A 253 2.76 -20.04 28.05
CA PRO A 253 3.63 -20.42 26.93
C PRO A 253 3.16 -19.87 25.58
N ILE A 254 1.84 -19.80 25.35
CA ILE A 254 1.24 -19.27 24.12
C ILE A 254 1.44 -17.75 24.07
N ALA A 255 1.09 -17.04 25.13
CA ALA A 255 1.26 -15.59 25.23
C ALA A 255 2.74 -15.19 25.04
N LYS A 256 3.66 -15.91 25.71
CA LYS A 256 5.10 -15.71 25.56
C LYS A 256 5.56 -15.87 24.11
N ALA A 257 5.07 -16.89 23.40
CA ALA A 257 5.40 -17.11 22.00
C ALA A 257 4.90 -15.99 21.11
N LEU A 258 3.65 -15.54 21.30
CA LEU A 258 3.05 -14.45 20.53
C LEU A 258 3.78 -13.13 20.78
N ILE A 259 4.04 -12.79 22.05
CA ILE A 259 4.78 -11.58 22.43
C ILE A 259 6.20 -11.60 21.84
N LEU A 260 6.92 -12.73 21.99
CA LEU A 260 8.28 -12.86 21.47
C LEU A 260 8.31 -12.74 19.94
N SER A 261 7.37 -13.40 19.23
CA SER A 261 7.26 -13.28 17.78
C SER A 261 6.95 -11.84 17.36
N ALA A 262 6.03 -11.16 18.05
CA ALA A 262 5.69 -9.76 17.77
C ALA A 262 6.88 -8.82 17.98
N LEU A 263 7.56 -8.93 19.12
CA LEU A 263 8.72 -8.10 19.43
C LEU A 263 9.86 -8.28 18.43
N ILE A 264 10.20 -9.52 18.10
CA ILE A 264 11.26 -9.78 17.12
C ILE A 264 10.84 -9.30 15.73
N SER A 265 9.57 -9.47 15.33
CA SER A 265 9.06 -8.97 14.05
C SER A 265 9.10 -7.45 13.95
N LEU A 266 8.72 -6.73 15.01
CA LEU A 266 8.81 -5.27 15.07
C LEU A 266 10.28 -4.80 14.96
N ILE A 267 11.18 -5.46 15.69
CA ILE A 267 12.62 -5.12 15.68
C ILE A 267 13.23 -5.42 14.30
N LEU A 268 12.91 -6.59 13.70
CA LEU A 268 13.35 -6.97 12.34
C LEU A 268 12.86 -5.98 11.28
N SER A 269 11.68 -5.40 11.47
CA SER A 269 11.09 -4.44 10.53
C SER A 269 11.50 -3.00 10.82
N GLY A 270 12.41 -2.76 11.78
CA GLY A 270 12.83 -1.43 12.23
C GLY A 270 13.33 -0.54 11.10
N LEU A 271 14.05 -1.12 10.13
CA LEU A 271 14.56 -0.41 8.95
C LEU A 271 13.45 0.22 8.07
N GLN A 272 12.22 -0.29 8.13
CA GLN A 272 11.04 0.30 7.49
C GLN A 272 10.20 1.09 8.49
N LEU A 273 9.98 0.57 9.69
CA LEU A 273 9.05 1.15 10.65
C LEU A 273 9.50 2.52 11.17
N LEU A 274 10.79 2.72 11.45
CA LEU A 274 11.25 4.00 11.97
C LEU A 274 11.16 5.14 10.94
N PRO A 275 11.60 5.00 9.68
CA PRO A 275 11.34 6.00 8.65
C PRO A 275 9.84 6.23 8.41
N THR A 276 9.03 5.16 8.41
CA THR A 276 7.57 5.29 8.23
C THR A 276 6.92 6.04 9.39
N ALA A 277 7.37 5.85 10.62
CA ALA A 277 6.89 6.60 11.78
C ALA A 277 7.27 8.09 11.70
N GLU A 278 8.48 8.42 11.24
CA GLU A 278 8.90 9.79 10.97
C GLU A 278 8.00 10.45 9.92
N LEU A 279 7.75 9.77 8.79
CA LEU A 279 6.84 10.27 7.77
C LEU A 279 5.42 10.44 8.30
N ALA A 280 4.90 9.48 9.05
CA ALA A 280 3.56 9.54 9.64
C ALA A 280 3.39 10.74 10.57
N ALA A 281 4.43 11.09 11.34
CA ALA A 281 4.44 12.26 12.22
C ALA A 281 4.40 13.58 11.44
N GLN A 282 4.88 13.61 10.20
CA GLN A 282 4.85 14.76 9.30
C GLN A 282 3.66 14.76 8.34
N SER A 283 2.81 13.73 8.41
CA SER A 283 1.71 13.49 7.46
C SER A 283 0.39 14.05 7.95
N SER A 284 -0.46 14.49 7.01
CA SER A 284 -1.85 14.88 7.23
C SER A 284 -2.76 13.74 7.68
N ARG A 285 -2.33 12.46 7.60
CA ARG A 285 -3.14 11.28 7.93
C ARG A 285 -3.25 10.93 9.43
N GLY A 286 -2.85 11.80 10.32
CA GLY A 286 -2.95 11.60 11.79
C GLY A 286 -4.38 11.73 12.37
N HIS A 287 -5.43 11.82 11.55
CA HIS A 287 -6.80 12.02 12.02
C HIS A 287 -7.45 10.71 12.49
N VAL A 288 -8.00 10.75 13.70
CA VAL A 288 -8.82 9.67 14.26
C VAL A 288 -10.20 9.68 13.62
N TYR A 289 -10.62 8.53 13.08
CA TYR A 289 -11.98 8.37 12.55
C TYR A 289 -13.00 8.27 13.68
N THR A 290 -14.11 8.98 13.55
CA THR A 290 -15.24 8.88 14.46
C THR A 290 -16.02 7.60 14.20
N TRP A 291 -16.80 7.14 15.21
CA TRP A 291 -17.64 5.96 15.04
C TRP A 291 -18.64 6.10 13.88
N ASP A 292 -19.15 7.30 13.64
CA ASP A 292 -20.08 7.58 12.53
C ASP A 292 -19.39 7.56 11.16
N SER A 293 -18.13 7.98 11.07
CA SER A 293 -17.38 7.92 9.80
C SER A 293 -17.11 6.48 9.32
N LEU A 294 -17.16 5.48 10.22
CA LEU A 294 -17.03 4.07 9.85
C LEU A 294 -18.24 3.53 9.06
N LYS A 295 -19.38 4.25 9.09
CA LYS A 295 -20.58 3.90 8.33
C LYS A 295 -20.44 4.15 6.83
N MET A 296 -19.40 4.83 6.39
CA MET A 296 -19.19 5.17 4.96
C MET A 296 -18.89 3.95 4.06
N PHE A 297 -18.34 2.86 4.62
CA PHE A 297 -17.92 1.67 3.85
C PHE A 297 -18.25 0.38 4.61
N PRO A 298 -19.54 0.12 4.91
CA PRO A 298 -19.94 -1.03 5.71
C PRO A 298 -20.06 -2.30 4.85
N PHE A 299 -19.76 -3.45 5.44
CA PHE A 299 -20.32 -4.72 5.00
C PHE A 299 -21.71 -4.85 5.62
N THR A 300 -22.76 -4.71 4.80
CA THR A 300 -24.15 -4.70 5.26
C THR A 300 -24.86 -6.03 5.06
N THR A 301 -26.09 -6.17 5.58
CA THR A 301 -26.92 -7.34 5.35
C THR A 301 -27.25 -7.57 3.87
N GLU A 302 -27.31 -6.53 3.04
CA GLU A 302 -27.48 -6.65 1.59
C GLU A 302 -26.34 -7.43 0.92
N HIS A 303 -25.11 -7.29 1.41
CA HIS A 303 -23.94 -8.00 0.88
C HIS A 303 -23.97 -9.52 1.13
N PHE A 304 -24.88 -10.02 2.00
CA PHE A 304 -25.05 -11.46 2.16
C PHE A 304 -25.52 -12.15 0.87
N LYS A 305 -26.21 -11.44 -0.02
CA LYS A 305 -26.58 -11.93 -1.35
C LYS A 305 -25.36 -12.33 -2.19
N LEU A 306 -24.23 -11.69 -1.95
CA LEU A 306 -22.97 -11.96 -2.65
C LEU A 306 -22.35 -13.33 -2.28
N PHE A 307 -22.77 -13.97 -1.19
CA PHE A 307 -22.38 -15.37 -0.94
C PHE A 307 -22.94 -16.34 -1.99
N LEU A 308 -24.06 -16.01 -2.61
CA LEU A 308 -24.70 -16.82 -3.66
C LEU A 308 -24.08 -16.56 -5.02
N ASN A 309 -23.90 -15.29 -5.36
CA ASN A 309 -23.30 -14.88 -6.63
C ASN A 309 -22.54 -13.55 -6.43
N PRO A 310 -21.25 -13.47 -6.81
CA PRO A 310 -20.44 -12.28 -6.59
C PRO A 310 -20.93 -11.03 -7.36
N PHE A 311 -21.75 -11.20 -8.38
CA PHE A 311 -22.30 -10.12 -9.20
C PHE A 311 -23.78 -9.87 -8.98
N MET A 312 -24.38 -10.41 -7.91
CA MET A 312 -25.82 -10.27 -7.64
C MET A 312 -26.24 -8.82 -7.36
N LEU A 313 -25.32 -7.99 -6.88
CA LEU A 313 -25.54 -6.56 -6.66
C LEU A 313 -24.93 -5.69 -7.76
N GLY A 314 -24.70 -6.24 -8.93
CA GLY A 314 -24.10 -5.58 -10.08
C GLY A 314 -22.64 -5.98 -10.32
N ASN A 315 -22.18 -5.72 -11.55
CA ASN A 315 -20.78 -5.94 -11.93
C ASN A 315 -20.17 -4.62 -12.41
N PRO A 316 -19.28 -3.99 -11.62
CA PRO A 316 -18.68 -2.71 -12.01
C PRO A 316 -17.89 -2.79 -13.33
N ALA A 317 -17.40 -3.99 -13.70
CA ALA A 317 -16.68 -4.19 -14.96
C ALA A 317 -17.59 -4.18 -16.21
N ALA A 318 -18.89 -4.32 -16.03
CA ALA A 318 -19.87 -4.42 -17.09
C ALA A 318 -20.87 -3.26 -17.14
N ILE A 319 -20.64 -2.20 -16.34
CA ILE A 319 -21.50 -1.00 -16.35
C ILE A 319 -21.45 -0.36 -17.73
N SER A 320 -22.62 -0.15 -18.31
CA SER A 320 -22.79 0.43 -19.64
C SER A 320 -23.23 1.89 -19.60
N ASP A 321 -23.82 2.35 -18.51
CA ASP A 321 -24.27 3.74 -18.31
C ASP A 321 -24.34 4.17 -16.85
N ALA A 322 -24.37 5.50 -16.61
CA ALA A 322 -24.45 6.11 -15.30
C ALA A 322 -25.74 5.79 -14.52
N SER A 323 -26.82 5.39 -15.21
CA SER A 323 -28.10 5.01 -14.60
C SER A 323 -28.04 3.61 -13.99
N GLU A 324 -27.25 2.72 -14.57
CA GLU A 324 -26.92 1.41 -14.01
C GLU A 324 -26.08 1.53 -12.73
N LEU A 325 -25.14 2.48 -12.72
CA LEU A 325 -24.33 2.74 -11.53
C LEU A 325 -25.18 3.17 -10.33
N LYS A 326 -26.23 3.97 -10.57
CA LYS A 326 -27.16 4.45 -9.51
C LYS A 326 -28.11 3.35 -9.02
N ARG A 327 -28.47 2.40 -9.87
CA ARG A 327 -29.38 1.29 -9.54
C ARG A 327 -28.70 0.11 -8.89
N ASN A 328 -27.44 -0.12 -9.18
CA ASN A 328 -26.65 -1.22 -8.68
C ASN A 328 -25.84 -0.75 -7.50
N VAL A 329 -26.18 -1.19 -6.35
CA VAL A 329 -25.74 -1.06 -4.96
C VAL A 329 -24.23 -0.86 -4.70
N ILE A 330 -23.51 -0.40 -5.69
CA ILE A 330 -22.14 0.10 -5.48
C ILE A 330 -22.16 1.38 -4.59
N THR A 331 -23.37 1.89 -4.30
CA THR A 331 -23.57 3.15 -3.58
C THR A 331 -23.29 3.11 -2.08
N GLU A 332 -23.26 1.93 -1.45
CA GLU A 332 -23.05 1.85 0.02
C GLU A 332 -21.70 1.23 0.43
N GLY A 333 -20.88 0.79 -0.51
CA GLY A 333 -19.58 0.18 -0.21
C GLY A 333 -18.70 0.10 -1.43
N VAL A 334 -17.43 -0.13 -1.18
CA VAL A 334 -16.45 -0.35 -2.23
C VAL A 334 -16.58 -1.82 -2.64
N PHE A 335 -16.94 -2.12 -3.89
CA PHE A 335 -17.29 -3.46 -4.37
C PHE A 335 -16.29 -4.56 -3.95
N TRP A 336 -15.01 -4.31 -4.10
CA TRP A 336 -13.97 -5.29 -3.74
C TRP A 336 -13.76 -5.44 -2.22
N GLU A 337 -14.06 -4.42 -1.40
CA GLU A 337 -13.92 -4.51 0.05
C GLU A 337 -15.02 -5.37 0.67
N SER A 338 -16.25 -5.29 0.14
CA SER A 338 -17.43 -5.97 0.68
C SER A 338 -17.74 -7.31 0.03
N MET A 339 -16.78 -7.95 -0.65
CA MET A 339 -16.97 -9.19 -1.41
C MET A 339 -16.71 -10.46 -0.55
N PRO A 340 -17.75 -11.20 -0.11
CA PRO A 340 -17.59 -12.37 0.74
C PRO A 340 -17.63 -13.71 -0.02
N TYR A 341 -17.68 -13.74 -1.37
CA TYR A 341 -17.90 -14.94 -2.17
C TYR A 341 -16.79 -15.97 -1.99
N LEU A 342 -17.17 -17.21 -1.66
CA LEU A 342 -16.27 -18.35 -1.41
C LEU A 342 -16.36 -19.45 -2.47
N GLY A 343 -17.11 -19.20 -3.55
CA GLY A 343 -17.43 -20.21 -4.56
C GLY A 343 -18.68 -21.02 -4.19
N TRP A 344 -19.34 -21.57 -5.22
CA TRP A 344 -20.56 -22.38 -5.04
C TRP A 344 -20.34 -23.60 -4.11
N ALA A 345 -19.15 -24.17 -4.06
CA ALA A 345 -18.81 -25.30 -3.20
C ALA A 345 -19.03 -24.99 -1.70
N ALA A 346 -18.90 -23.72 -1.28
CA ALA A 346 -19.16 -23.32 0.08
C ALA A 346 -20.61 -23.54 0.51
N LEU A 347 -21.56 -23.36 -0.41
CA LEU A 347 -22.98 -23.56 -0.15
C LEU A 347 -23.34 -25.01 0.21
N PHE A 348 -22.52 -25.97 -0.19
CA PHE A 348 -22.70 -27.39 0.11
C PHE A 348 -21.84 -27.87 1.28
N PHE A 349 -20.55 -27.57 1.26
CA PHE A 349 -19.61 -28.15 2.22
C PHE A 349 -19.64 -27.48 3.59
N MET A 350 -19.92 -26.17 3.69
CA MET A 350 -20.02 -25.53 4.99
C MET A 350 -21.22 -26.00 5.81
N PRO A 351 -22.47 -26.09 5.27
CA PRO A 351 -23.59 -26.70 5.96
C PRO A 351 -23.36 -28.19 6.24
N TYR A 352 -22.77 -28.94 5.32
CA TYR A 352 -22.47 -30.36 5.53
C TYR A 352 -21.50 -30.58 6.71
N ALA A 353 -20.50 -29.71 6.88
CA ALA A 353 -19.60 -29.74 8.03
C ALA A 353 -20.36 -29.52 9.37
N LEU A 354 -21.39 -28.66 9.39
CA LEU A 354 -22.24 -28.44 10.58
C LEU A 354 -23.08 -29.70 10.91
N LEU A 355 -23.56 -30.42 9.90
CA LEU A 355 -24.27 -31.69 10.12
C LEU A 355 -23.29 -32.77 10.61
N ARG A 356 -22.05 -32.72 10.19
CA ARG A 356 -21.00 -33.67 10.58
C ARG A 356 -20.02 -33.06 11.59
N ARG A 357 -20.54 -32.52 12.69
CA ARG A 357 -19.81 -31.69 13.70
C ARG A 357 -18.47 -32.27 14.16
N ARG A 358 -18.27 -33.57 14.15
CA ARG A 358 -17.00 -34.22 14.52
C ARG A 358 -15.81 -33.83 13.62
N TYR A 359 -16.08 -33.38 12.38
CA TYR A 359 -15.05 -32.93 11.43
C TYR A 359 -14.82 -31.43 11.46
N LEU A 360 -15.71 -30.64 12.08
CA LEU A 360 -15.60 -29.20 12.21
C LEU A 360 -15.21 -28.81 13.63
N PRO A 361 -13.94 -28.49 13.88
CA PRO A 361 -13.53 -27.90 15.16
C PRO A 361 -14.27 -26.59 15.38
N TRP A 362 -14.91 -26.45 16.55
CA TRP A 362 -15.78 -25.30 16.85
C TRP A 362 -15.03 -23.97 16.78
N GLU A 363 -13.73 -23.95 17.11
CA GLU A 363 -12.88 -22.76 17.04
C GLU A 363 -12.77 -22.19 15.63
N ILE A 364 -12.87 -23.01 14.58
CA ILE A 364 -12.86 -22.58 13.18
C ILE A 364 -14.15 -21.85 12.83
N ALA A 365 -15.29 -22.45 13.16
CA ALA A 365 -16.61 -21.87 12.89
C ALA A 365 -16.80 -20.56 13.67
N VAL A 366 -16.46 -20.56 14.96
CA VAL A 366 -16.57 -19.37 15.81
C VAL A 366 -15.64 -18.24 15.32
N ALA A 367 -14.40 -18.55 14.92
CA ALA A 367 -13.49 -17.56 14.34
C ALA A 367 -14.09 -16.93 13.07
N ALA A 368 -14.60 -17.76 12.15
CA ALA A 368 -15.21 -17.26 10.92
C ALA A 368 -16.41 -16.33 11.23
N ILE A 369 -17.29 -16.71 12.16
CA ILE A 369 -18.45 -15.89 12.58
C ILE A 369 -17.97 -14.58 13.20
N ILE A 370 -17.00 -14.60 14.12
CA ILE A 370 -16.45 -13.39 14.74
C ILE A 370 -15.92 -12.43 13.68
N PHE A 371 -15.14 -12.92 12.70
CA PHE A 371 -14.59 -12.07 11.66
C PHE A 371 -15.67 -11.51 10.73
N LEU A 372 -16.70 -12.29 10.42
CA LEU A 372 -17.84 -11.81 9.64
C LEU A 372 -18.60 -10.69 10.37
N VAL A 373 -18.84 -10.85 11.68
CA VAL A 373 -19.50 -9.83 12.51
C VAL A 373 -18.62 -8.57 12.64
N LEU A 374 -17.29 -8.74 12.80
CA LEU A 374 -16.35 -7.61 12.80
C LEU A 374 -16.35 -6.86 11.45
N ALA A 375 -16.50 -7.58 10.33
CA ALA A 375 -16.59 -6.96 9.00
C ALA A 375 -17.83 -6.07 8.84
N MET A 376 -18.91 -6.33 9.58
CA MET A 376 -20.11 -5.48 9.58
C MET A 376 -19.89 -4.13 10.27
N GLY A 377 -18.75 -3.92 10.90
CA GLY A 377 -18.40 -2.65 11.54
C GLY A 377 -19.41 -2.21 12.59
N PRO A 378 -19.92 -0.95 12.54
CA PRO A 378 -20.89 -0.44 13.49
C PRO A 378 -22.19 -1.27 13.58
N GLN A 379 -22.64 -1.88 12.48
CA GLN A 379 -23.85 -2.72 12.47
C GLN A 379 -23.67 -4.03 13.25
N GLY A 380 -22.43 -4.55 13.30
CA GLY A 380 -22.10 -5.78 14.03
C GLY A 380 -21.82 -5.55 15.52
N TYR A 381 -21.75 -4.32 15.99
CA TYR A 381 -21.40 -3.89 17.36
C TYR A 381 -20.05 -4.42 17.87
N LEU A 382 -19.64 -5.63 17.52
CA LEU A 382 -18.38 -6.26 17.99
C LEU A 382 -17.13 -5.47 17.57
N TYR A 383 -17.20 -4.73 16.47
CA TYR A 383 -16.12 -3.88 15.99
C TYR A 383 -15.71 -2.78 16.98
N TRP A 384 -16.62 -2.42 17.92
CA TRP A 384 -16.32 -1.48 19.00
C TRP A 384 -15.14 -1.93 19.86
N LEU A 385 -14.96 -3.25 20.07
CA LEU A 385 -13.83 -3.77 20.87
C LEU A 385 -12.47 -3.41 20.28
N PRO A 386 -12.09 -3.81 19.05
CA PRO A 386 -10.81 -3.40 18.48
C PRO A 386 -10.71 -1.89 18.30
N TRP A 387 -11.79 -1.20 17.92
CA TRP A 387 -11.79 0.26 17.71
C TRP A 387 -11.48 1.03 19.00
N LYS A 388 -11.99 0.57 20.16
CA LYS A 388 -11.81 1.23 21.45
C LYS A 388 -10.58 0.76 22.21
N LEU A 389 -10.25 -0.53 22.14
CA LEU A 389 -9.24 -1.16 23.00
C LEU A 389 -7.87 -1.28 22.33
N CYS A 390 -7.78 -1.34 20.99
CA CYS A 390 -6.51 -1.46 20.31
C CYS A 390 -5.94 -0.07 20.01
N PRO A 391 -4.79 0.31 20.59
CA PRO A 391 -4.16 1.60 20.33
C PRO A 391 -3.93 1.82 18.83
N GLY A 392 -4.34 2.98 18.31
CA GLY A 392 -4.18 3.36 16.91
C GLY A 392 -5.12 2.65 15.92
N PHE A 393 -5.96 1.71 16.36
CA PHE A 393 -6.89 1.04 15.45
C PHE A 393 -8.00 1.98 14.94
N ASN A 394 -8.32 3.01 15.69
CA ASN A 394 -9.24 4.10 15.32
C ASN A 394 -8.71 5.05 14.22
N LEU A 395 -7.47 4.84 13.76
CA LEU A 395 -6.92 5.51 12.56
C LEU A 395 -7.38 4.83 11.26
N PHE A 396 -8.13 3.72 11.31
CA PHE A 396 -8.54 2.93 10.15
C PHE A 396 -10.05 2.96 9.95
N ARG A 397 -10.50 2.99 8.68
CA ARG A 397 -11.89 3.26 8.28
C ARG A 397 -12.65 2.13 7.59
N PHE A 398 -12.03 0.96 7.31
CA PHE A 398 -12.67 -0.12 6.53
C PHE A 398 -12.88 -1.39 7.36
N PRO A 399 -14.00 -1.51 8.11
CA PRO A 399 -14.31 -2.73 8.85
C PRO A 399 -14.40 -3.99 7.98
N ALA A 400 -14.90 -3.85 6.73
CA ALA A 400 -15.06 -4.94 5.77
C ALA A 400 -13.76 -5.72 5.49
N ARG A 401 -12.58 -5.18 5.83
CA ARG A 401 -11.29 -5.88 5.73
C ARG A 401 -11.18 -7.11 6.63
N PHE A 402 -12.02 -7.23 7.65
CA PHE A 402 -12.14 -8.49 8.40
C PHE A 402 -12.70 -9.66 7.57
N LEU A 403 -13.20 -9.42 6.36
CA LEU A 403 -13.47 -10.49 5.39
C LEU A 403 -12.20 -11.25 4.97
N ILE A 404 -10.99 -10.67 5.12
CA ILE A 404 -9.74 -11.37 4.85
C ILE A 404 -9.54 -12.55 5.81
N PRO A 405 -9.46 -12.37 7.15
CA PRO A 405 -9.38 -13.50 8.07
C PRO A 405 -10.64 -14.38 8.05
N PHE A 406 -11.82 -13.81 7.79
CA PHE A 406 -13.03 -14.60 7.54
C PHE A 406 -12.83 -15.58 6.38
N GLY A 407 -12.37 -15.12 5.21
CA GLY A 407 -12.18 -15.95 4.02
C GLY A 407 -11.24 -17.13 4.25
N ILE A 408 -10.15 -16.92 5.00
CA ILE A 408 -9.22 -18.01 5.34
C ILE A 408 -9.84 -19.04 6.28
N MET A 409 -10.56 -18.60 7.33
CA MET A 409 -11.25 -19.53 8.25
C MET A 409 -12.42 -20.25 7.57
N ALA A 410 -13.16 -19.56 6.72
CA ALA A 410 -14.25 -20.14 5.94
C ALA A 410 -13.74 -21.16 4.92
N ALA A 411 -12.59 -20.90 4.28
CA ALA A 411 -11.93 -21.88 3.40
C ALA A 411 -11.52 -23.15 4.15
N LEU A 412 -11.01 -23.01 5.37
CA LEU A 412 -10.70 -24.16 6.23
C LEU A 412 -11.97 -24.92 6.66
N TRP A 413 -13.04 -24.19 7.01
CA TRP A 413 -14.35 -24.77 7.31
C TRP A 413 -14.89 -25.58 6.13
N LEU A 414 -14.83 -25.02 4.93
CA LEU A 414 -15.19 -25.70 3.67
C LEU A 414 -14.38 -26.99 3.47
N GLY A 415 -13.06 -26.94 3.71
CA GLY A 415 -12.18 -28.10 3.69
C GLY A 415 -12.60 -29.19 4.69
N CYS A 416 -13.02 -28.80 5.91
CA CYS A 416 -13.57 -29.74 6.90
C CYS A 416 -14.85 -30.43 6.40
N GLY A 417 -15.72 -29.73 5.70
CA GLY A 417 -16.94 -30.31 5.09
C GLY A 417 -16.60 -31.31 4.00
N PHE A 418 -15.63 -31.00 3.17
CA PHE A 418 -15.17 -31.92 2.14
C PHE A 418 -14.48 -33.15 2.76
N GLU A 419 -13.67 -32.98 3.80
CA GLU A 419 -13.10 -34.10 4.55
C GLU A 419 -14.18 -35.00 5.13
N ALA A 420 -15.28 -34.44 5.66
CA ALA A 420 -16.41 -35.22 6.15
C ALA A 420 -17.08 -36.03 5.05
N LEU A 421 -17.19 -35.48 3.82
CA LEU A 421 -17.70 -36.20 2.65
C LEU A 421 -16.76 -37.34 2.25
N LEU A 422 -15.46 -37.07 2.16
CA LEU A 422 -14.46 -38.08 1.80
C LEU A 422 -14.47 -39.29 2.77
N ASN A 423 -14.66 -39.01 4.06
CA ASN A 423 -14.75 -40.04 5.09
C ASN A 423 -16.12 -40.75 5.14
N SER A 424 -17.13 -40.23 4.45
CA SER A 424 -18.43 -40.84 4.26
C SER A 424 -18.54 -41.65 2.96
N TRP A 425 -17.43 -41.75 2.19
CA TRP A 425 -17.38 -42.49 0.94
C TRP A 425 -17.69 -43.97 1.18
N PRO A 426 -18.57 -44.59 0.39
CA PRO A 426 -18.92 -46.00 0.57
C PRO A 426 -17.71 -46.92 0.42
N GLN A 427 -17.45 -47.76 1.41
CA GLN A 427 -16.28 -48.68 1.42
C GLN A 427 -16.30 -49.68 0.25
N LYS A 428 -17.48 -49.98 -0.31
CA LYS A 428 -17.66 -50.85 -1.47
C LYS A 428 -17.15 -50.24 -2.79
N TRP A 429 -16.94 -48.94 -2.82
CA TRP A 429 -16.53 -48.27 -4.04
C TRP A 429 -15.00 -48.13 -4.09
N PRO A 430 -14.38 -48.37 -5.26
CA PRO A 430 -12.93 -48.23 -5.41
C PRO A 430 -12.43 -46.84 -5.04
N THR A 431 -11.33 -46.78 -4.32
CA THR A 431 -10.71 -45.51 -3.91
C THR A 431 -10.31 -44.61 -5.10
N ARG A 432 -9.95 -45.24 -6.24
CA ARG A 432 -9.67 -44.53 -7.50
C ARG A 432 -10.80 -43.62 -7.98
N TRP A 433 -12.07 -44.07 -7.79
CA TRP A 433 -13.22 -43.25 -8.16
C TRP A 433 -13.42 -42.06 -7.22
N ARG A 434 -13.16 -42.24 -5.94
CA ARG A 434 -13.13 -41.13 -4.95
C ARG A 434 -12.07 -40.12 -5.33
N ASP A 435 -10.86 -40.57 -5.64
CA ASP A 435 -9.74 -39.67 -5.99
C ASP A 435 -10.00 -38.94 -7.31
N PHE A 436 -10.57 -39.63 -8.31
CA PHE A 436 -11.00 -39.01 -9.56
C PHE A 436 -12.11 -37.97 -9.33
N ALA A 437 -13.16 -38.31 -8.58
CA ALA A 437 -14.23 -37.37 -8.25
C ALA A 437 -13.72 -36.17 -7.46
N SER A 438 -12.76 -36.35 -6.55
CA SER A 438 -12.11 -35.29 -5.81
C SER A 438 -11.31 -34.36 -6.73
N ALA A 439 -10.54 -34.91 -7.67
CA ALA A 439 -9.79 -34.12 -8.63
C ALA A 439 -10.74 -33.34 -9.56
N ALA A 440 -11.80 -33.97 -10.06
CA ALA A 440 -12.80 -33.32 -10.88
C ALA A 440 -13.50 -32.16 -10.15
N LEU A 441 -13.83 -32.36 -8.87
CA LEU A 441 -14.39 -31.30 -8.01
C LEU A 441 -13.42 -30.12 -7.87
N LEU A 442 -12.14 -30.38 -7.58
CA LEU A 442 -11.14 -29.31 -7.47
C LEU A 442 -10.98 -28.52 -8.76
N ILE A 443 -10.99 -29.20 -9.91
CA ILE A 443 -10.98 -28.54 -11.23
C ILE A 443 -12.24 -27.68 -11.41
N ALA A 444 -13.44 -28.19 -11.05
CA ALA A 444 -14.68 -27.44 -11.16
C ALA A 444 -14.71 -26.21 -10.24
N VAL A 445 -14.18 -26.31 -9.02
CA VAL A 445 -14.05 -25.18 -8.10
C VAL A 445 -13.05 -24.15 -8.64
N TRP A 446 -11.90 -24.61 -9.15
CA TRP A 446 -10.93 -23.73 -9.78
C TRP A 446 -11.53 -23.03 -11.02
N ALA A 447 -12.27 -23.74 -11.86
CA ALA A 447 -12.94 -23.19 -13.03
C ALA A 447 -13.98 -22.11 -12.64
N ASN A 448 -14.71 -22.31 -11.53
CA ASN A 448 -15.60 -21.29 -10.97
C ASN A 448 -14.82 -20.00 -10.59
N PHE A 449 -13.68 -20.14 -9.92
CA PHE A 449 -12.85 -18.98 -9.59
C PHE A 449 -12.22 -18.36 -10.84
N TYR A 450 -11.81 -19.16 -11.83
CA TYR A 450 -11.32 -18.65 -13.11
C TYR A 450 -12.39 -17.81 -13.82
N TRP A 451 -13.61 -18.31 -13.92
CA TRP A 451 -14.72 -17.57 -14.49
C TRP A 451 -15.01 -16.28 -13.74
N THR A 452 -15.13 -16.35 -12.42
CA THR A 452 -15.41 -15.18 -11.57
C THR A 452 -14.32 -14.12 -11.71
N THR A 453 -13.06 -14.52 -11.68
CA THR A 453 -11.91 -13.65 -11.84
C THR A 453 -11.93 -12.95 -13.20
N ASN A 454 -12.06 -13.71 -14.28
CA ASN A 454 -12.00 -13.17 -15.63
C ASN A 454 -13.26 -12.39 -16.04
N THR A 455 -14.36 -12.55 -15.30
CA THR A 455 -15.53 -11.67 -15.44
C THR A 455 -15.25 -10.27 -14.87
N TYR A 456 -14.41 -10.14 -13.84
CA TYR A 456 -14.10 -8.87 -13.15
C TYR A 456 -12.79 -8.24 -13.62
N VAL A 457 -11.70 -9.01 -13.68
CA VAL A 457 -10.35 -8.54 -14.03
C VAL A 457 -10.27 -8.13 -15.50
N ALA A 458 -9.59 -7.04 -15.80
CA ALA A 458 -9.23 -6.59 -17.14
C ALA A 458 -7.77 -6.92 -17.46
N TYR A 459 -7.46 -6.99 -18.77
CA TYR A 459 -6.12 -7.27 -19.28
C TYR A 459 -5.74 -6.18 -20.26
N TRP A 460 -4.77 -5.35 -19.88
CA TRP A 460 -4.37 -4.20 -20.69
C TRP A 460 -3.05 -4.45 -21.42
N PRO A 461 -2.94 -4.03 -22.69
CA PRO A 461 -1.70 -4.22 -23.44
C PRO A 461 -0.50 -3.56 -22.72
N THR A 462 0.62 -4.24 -22.65
CA THR A 462 1.84 -3.71 -22.01
C THR A 462 2.41 -2.50 -22.76
N SER A 463 1.95 -2.26 -24.00
CA SER A 463 2.30 -1.06 -24.78
C SER A 463 1.92 0.25 -24.12
N ILE A 464 1.00 0.22 -23.11
CA ILE A 464 0.69 1.41 -22.30
C ILE A 464 1.93 2.02 -21.64
N PHE A 465 2.97 1.22 -21.37
CA PHE A 465 4.21 1.70 -20.77
C PHE A 465 5.26 2.19 -21.78
N ASN A 466 4.97 2.15 -23.09
CA ASN A 466 5.99 2.35 -24.14
C ASN A 466 5.78 3.60 -25.01
N ARG A 467 4.70 4.37 -24.86
CA ARG A 467 4.42 5.53 -25.74
C ARG A 467 4.89 6.85 -25.14
N PRO A 468 5.76 7.62 -25.81
CA PRO A 468 6.18 8.96 -25.40
C PRO A 468 5.24 10.02 -25.96
N LEU A 469 4.03 10.20 -25.37
CA LEU A 469 3.07 11.16 -25.95
C LEU A 469 3.30 12.60 -25.51
N THR A 470 3.93 12.85 -24.38
CA THR A 470 4.00 14.20 -23.78
C THR A 470 5.40 14.68 -23.46
N ALA A 471 6.44 13.86 -23.69
CA ALA A 471 7.82 14.22 -23.31
C ALA A 471 8.30 15.50 -24.00
N GLU A 472 8.06 15.59 -25.33
CA GLU A 472 8.49 16.75 -26.11
C GLU A 472 7.68 18.00 -25.71
N MET A 473 6.37 17.84 -25.46
CA MET A 473 5.48 18.93 -25.05
C MET A 473 5.82 19.48 -23.68
N CYS A 474 6.34 18.65 -22.80
CA CYS A 474 6.63 19.00 -21.40
C CYS A 474 8.13 19.20 -21.13
N ALA A 475 8.99 19.11 -22.14
CA ALA A 475 10.45 19.16 -21.98
C ALA A 475 10.95 20.46 -21.33
N GLN A 476 10.22 21.56 -21.48
CA GLN A 476 10.56 22.87 -20.91
C GLN A 476 9.93 23.13 -19.54
N ALA A 477 9.08 22.21 -19.05
CA ALA A 477 8.39 22.41 -17.78
C ALA A 477 9.35 22.18 -16.58
N SER A 478 9.45 23.16 -15.69
CA SER A 478 10.14 22.96 -14.40
C SER A 478 9.33 22.01 -13.51
N ARG A 479 8.02 22.20 -13.47
CA ARG A 479 7.02 21.30 -12.88
C ARG A 479 5.73 21.39 -13.65
N LEU A 480 4.98 20.28 -13.64
CA LEU A 480 3.72 20.14 -14.34
C LEU A 480 2.58 19.88 -13.34
N ALA A 481 1.46 20.56 -13.51
CA ALA A 481 0.23 20.26 -12.78
C ALA A 481 -0.88 19.80 -13.73
N THR A 482 -1.75 18.90 -13.26
CA THR A 482 -2.82 18.27 -14.05
C THR A 482 -4.15 18.27 -13.27
N PRO A 483 -4.77 19.43 -13.07
CA PRO A 483 -5.82 19.59 -12.06
C PRO A 483 -7.16 18.91 -12.40
N THR A 484 -7.47 18.65 -13.67
CA THR A 484 -8.83 18.20 -14.08
C THR A 484 -8.91 16.78 -14.61
N VAL A 485 -7.80 16.12 -14.77
CA VAL A 485 -7.73 14.80 -15.44
C VAL A 485 -8.42 13.68 -14.67
N GLN A 486 -8.40 13.76 -13.35
CA GLN A 486 -9.10 12.78 -12.49
C GLN A 486 -10.62 12.77 -12.76
N ASN A 487 -11.21 13.93 -13.03
CA ASN A 487 -12.62 14.02 -13.35
C ASN A 487 -12.97 13.35 -14.68
N HIS A 488 -12.10 13.44 -15.69
CA HIS A 488 -12.26 12.74 -16.97
C HIS A 488 -12.15 11.23 -16.83
N TRP A 489 -11.18 10.75 -16.06
CA TRP A 489 -11.04 9.34 -15.71
C TRP A 489 -12.30 8.80 -15.04
N ALA A 490 -12.73 9.43 -13.96
CA ALA A 490 -13.92 9.04 -13.23
C ALA A 490 -15.17 8.98 -14.14
N SER A 491 -15.36 9.99 -15.00
CA SER A 491 -16.47 10.04 -15.95
C SER A 491 -16.42 8.88 -16.96
N LEU A 492 -15.26 8.56 -17.53
CA LEU A 492 -15.11 7.48 -18.50
C LEU A 492 -15.40 6.12 -17.87
N VAL A 493 -14.85 5.85 -16.67
CA VAL A 493 -15.07 4.59 -15.99
C VAL A 493 -16.51 4.44 -15.54
N GLN A 494 -17.14 5.55 -15.08
CA GLN A 494 -18.56 5.56 -14.71
C GLN A 494 -19.49 5.29 -15.91
N THR A 495 -19.14 5.76 -17.11
CA THR A 495 -20.00 5.61 -18.30
C THR A 495 -19.78 4.31 -19.04
N ARG A 496 -18.57 3.74 -19.05
CA ARG A 496 -18.20 2.60 -19.91
C ARG A 496 -17.76 1.36 -19.15
N GLY A 497 -17.49 1.48 -17.84
CA GLY A 497 -16.81 0.44 -17.06
C GLY A 497 -15.35 0.24 -17.49
N TRP A 498 -14.46 -0.17 -16.58
CA TRP A 498 -13.02 -0.25 -16.88
C TRP A 498 -12.64 -1.29 -17.95
N LYS A 499 -13.42 -2.36 -18.14
CA LYS A 499 -13.15 -3.33 -19.22
C LYS A 499 -13.33 -2.72 -20.60
N ASN A 500 -14.33 -1.86 -20.77
CA ASN A 500 -14.72 -1.30 -22.05
C ASN A 500 -14.02 0.02 -22.37
N CYS A 501 -13.26 0.58 -21.43
CA CYS A 501 -12.54 1.85 -21.62
C CYS A 501 -11.10 1.68 -22.11
N GLN A 502 -10.68 0.50 -22.56
CA GLN A 502 -9.26 0.20 -22.81
C GLN A 502 -8.54 1.26 -23.68
N ALA A 503 -9.09 1.65 -24.81
CA ALA A 503 -8.45 2.64 -25.67
C ALA A 503 -8.37 4.02 -25.03
N ALA A 504 -9.47 4.49 -24.43
CA ALA A 504 -9.54 5.79 -23.75
C ALA A 504 -8.70 5.79 -22.45
N ILE A 505 -8.71 4.69 -21.69
CA ILE A 505 -7.90 4.53 -20.49
C ILE A 505 -6.41 4.48 -20.83
N ILE A 506 -6.01 3.75 -21.89
CA ILE A 506 -4.63 3.76 -22.37
C ILE A 506 -4.21 5.18 -22.73
N SER A 507 -5.08 5.93 -23.40
CA SER A 507 -4.81 7.31 -23.80
C SER A 507 -4.70 8.23 -22.59
N LEU A 508 -5.61 8.13 -21.61
CA LEU A 508 -5.56 8.88 -20.35
C LEU A 508 -4.37 8.46 -19.47
N PHE A 509 -4.01 7.19 -19.46
CA PHE A 509 -2.84 6.70 -18.74
C PHE A 509 -1.55 7.28 -19.30
N HIS A 510 -1.46 7.39 -20.62
CA HIS A 510 -0.34 8.06 -21.25
C HIS A 510 -0.29 9.54 -20.94
N SER A 511 -1.42 10.12 -20.74
CA SER A 511 -1.51 11.54 -20.62
C SER A 511 -1.67 12.01 -19.19
N LEU A 512 -2.46 11.38 -18.25
CA LEU A 512 -2.90 12.31 -17.23
C LEU A 512 -3.92 11.93 -16.15
N SER A 513 -4.10 10.73 -15.75
CA SER A 513 -4.59 10.60 -14.40
C SER A 513 -3.55 11.23 -13.47
N PRO A 514 -3.89 12.04 -12.48
CA PRO A 514 -2.93 12.61 -11.55
C PRO A 514 -1.98 11.54 -11.04
N ASP A 515 -2.48 10.34 -10.85
CA ASP A 515 -1.78 9.21 -10.29
C ASP A 515 -1.09 8.34 -11.34
N SER A 516 -1.72 8.00 -12.46
CA SER A 516 -1.11 7.16 -13.49
C SER A 516 -0.11 7.92 -14.37
N ALA A 517 -0.32 9.22 -14.57
CA ALA A 517 0.67 10.08 -15.21
C ALA A 517 1.92 10.29 -14.32
N VAL A 518 1.87 10.05 -13.00
CA VAL A 518 3.07 10.00 -12.15
C VAL A 518 4.04 8.97 -12.70
N PHE A 519 3.61 7.74 -12.98
CA PHE A 519 4.47 6.71 -13.53
C PHE A 519 5.12 7.12 -14.86
N TRP A 520 4.36 7.70 -15.77
CA TRP A 520 4.82 8.09 -17.10
C TRP A 520 5.78 9.27 -17.04
N ASN A 521 5.46 10.27 -16.24
CA ASN A 521 6.33 11.44 -16.04
C ASN A 521 7.64 11.04 -15.34
N ILE A 522 7.57 10.12 -14.36
CA ILE A 522 8.75 9.53 -13.73
C ILE A 522 9.64 8.86 -14.77
N LYS A 523 9.08 8.03 -15.66
CA LYS A 523 9.85 7.35 -16.70
C LYS A 523 10.54 8.32 -17.64
N GLN A 524 9.99 9.53 -17.82
CA GLN A 524 10.57 10.59 -18.65
C GLN A 524 11.31 11.68 -17.86
N ASN A 525 11.51 11.47 -16.57
CA ASN A 525 12.18 12.41 -15.68
C ASN A 525 11.48 13.78 -15.58
N ILE A 526 10.15 13.80 -15.65
CA ILE A 526 9.33 15.01 -15.50
C ILE A 526 8.85 15.13 -14.05
N ASN A 527 9.16 16.24 -13.41
CA ASN A 527 8.72 16.52 -12.03
C ASN A 527 7.23 16.91 -11.98
N ARG A 528 6.52 16.44 -10.96
CA ARG A 528 5.09 16.74 -10.75
C ARG A 528 4.80 17.28 -9.36
N THR A 529 3.69 18.05 -9.27
CA THR A 529 3.21 18.60 -8.00
C THR A 529 2.21 17.70 -7.29
N ILE A 530 1.48 16.84 -8.01
CA ILE A 530 0.37 16.08 -7.44
C ILE A 530 0.82 14.67 -7.06
N PHE A 531 0.53 14.27 -5.83
CA PHE A 531 0.65 12.91 -5.33
C PHE A 531 -0.55 12.61 -4.44
N GLU A 532 -1.51 11.86 -4.98
CA GLU A 532 -2.67 11.39 -4.24
C GLU A 532 -2.47 9.92 -3.90
N GLY A 533 -2.33 9.59 -2.67
CA GLY A 533 -2.11 8.23 -2.18
C GLY A 533 -1.04 8.20 -1.11
N GLY A 534 -1.10 7.27 -0.21
CA GLY A 534 -0.12 7.15 0.84
C GLY A 534 -0.16 8.31 1.87
N MET A 535 1.00 8.68 2.38
CA MET A 535 1.19 9.73 3.39
C MET A 535 1.77 10.98 2.73
N CYS A 536 0.95 12.02 2.52
CA CYS A 536 1.43 13.33 2.08
C CYS A 536 1.97 14.15 3.25
N LEU A 537 2.99 14.98 3.00
CA LEU A 537 3.50 15.93 3.98
C LEU A 537 2.44 17.01 4.27
N THR A 538 2.17 17.29 5.55
CA THR A 538 1.05 18.15 5.98
C THR A 538 1.07 19.54 5.34
N ASP A 539 2.21 20.22 5.37
CA ASP A 539 2.34 21.57 4.83
C ASP A 539 2.12 21.59 3.32
N TYR A 540 2.64 20.58 2.62
CA TYR A 540 2.49 20.45 1.17
C TYR A 540 1.07 20.03 0.76
N ASP A 541 0.45 19.10 1.49
CA ASP A 541 -0.93 18.67 1.24
C ASP A 541 -1.92 19.86 1.32
N THR A 542 -1.73 20.74 2.31
CA THR A 542 -2.52 21.97 2.41
C THR A 542 -2.34 22.87 1.21
N LEU A 543 -1.10 23.15 0.81
CA LEU A 543 -0.80 24.00 -0.35
C LEU A 543 -1.33 23.41 -1.66
N GLN A 544 -1.20 22.11 -1.87
CA GLN A 544 -1.72 21.40 -3.03
C GLN A 544 -3.25 21.48 -3.10
N ASN A 545 -3.94 21.18 -2.00
CA ASN A 545 -5.40 21.24 -1.93
C ASN A 545 -5.93 22.64 -2.17
N ASP A 546 -5.29 23.68 -1.64
CA ASP A 546 -5.66 25.08 -1.87
C ASP A 546 -5.43 25.48 -3.33
N SER A 547 -4.37 24.99 -3.98
CA SER A 547 -4.12 25.22 -5.40
C SER A 547 -5.23 24.63 -6.29
N ILE A 548 -5.64 23.39 -6.00
CA ILE A 548 -6.72 22.74 -6.76
C ILE A 548 -8.07 23.41 -6.51
N ARG A 549 -8.39 23.75 -5.27
CA ARG A 549 -9.66 24.41 -4.90
C ARG A 549 -9.80 25.84 -5.43
N SER A 550 -8.69 26.50 -5.69
CA SER A 550 -8.69 27.87 -6.21
C SER A 550 -9.04 27.97 -7.70
N LEU A 551 -9.00 26.83 -8.42
CA LEU A 551 -9.32 26.80 -9.85
C LEU A 551 -10.81 27.06 -10.10
N GLY A 552 -11.11 28.01 -10.98
CA GLY A 552 -12.43 28.18 -11.56
C GLY A 552 -12.64 27.19 -12.71
N LEU A 553 -13.82 26.57 -12.76
CA LEU A 553 -14.26 25.77 -13.90
C LEU A 553 -15.42 26.48 -14.58
N GLY A 554 -15.35 26.63 -15.89
CA GLY A 554 -16.35 27.33 -16.67
C GLY A 554 -16.62 26.65 -18.01
N THR A 555 -17.61 27.19 -18.73
CA THR A 555 -17.89 26.82 -20.12
C THR A 555 -18.15 28.07 -20.93
N LYS A 556 -17.57 28.16 -22.12
CA LYS A 556 -17.83 29.22 -23.08
C LYS A 556 -17.99 28.60 -24.47
N ASP A 557 -19.07 28.90 -25.15
CA ASP A 557 -19.38 28.40 -26.51
C ASP A 557 -19.31 26.85 -26.61
N GLY A 558 -19.72 26.16 -25.53
CA GLY A 558 -19.66 24.69 -25.41
C GLY A 558 -18.29 24.11 -25.06
N GLN A 559 -17.25 24.92 -25.00
CA GLN A 559 -15.88 24.50 -24.61
C GLN A 559 -15.70 24.63 -23.10
N LYS A 560 -15.12 23.60 -22.47
CA LYS A 560 -14.77 23.61 -21.05
C LYS A 560 -13.52 24.45 -20.82
N LEU A 561 -13.53 25.25 -19.78
CA LEU A 561 -12.46 26.16 -19.42
C LEU A 561 -11.94 25.89 -18.03
N ILE A 562 -10.61 25.98 -17.85
CA ILE A 562 -9.96 26.20 -16.56
C ILE A 562 -9.68 27.70 -16.43
N VAL A 563 -10.33 28.36 -15.47
CA VAL A 563 -10.16 29.77 -15.22
C VAL A 563 -9.12 29.99 -14.13
N LEU A 564 -7.99 30.59 -14.48
CA LEU A 564 -6.95 30.97 -13.52
C LEU A 564 -7.16 32.40 -13.08
N ASP A 565 -7.45 32.60 -11.82
CA ASP A 565 -7.34 33.91 -11.19
C ASP A 565 -5.89 34.18 -10.74
N ARG A 566 -5.63 35.40 -10.33
CA ARG A 566 -4.34 35.85 -9.83
C ARG A 566 -3.80 34.95 -8.70
N LYS A 567 -4.69 34.53 -7.81
CA LYS A 567 -4.40 33.74 -6.64
C LYS A 567 -3.98 32.31 -7.00
N SER A 568 -4.72 31.65 -7.90
CA SER A 568 -4.41 30.32 -8.41
C SER A 568 -3.02 30.30 -9.06
N ARG A 569 -2.73 31.34 -9.87
CA ARG A 569 -1.42 31.47 -10.51
C ARG A 569 -0.28 31.62 -9.50
N LEU A 570 -0.46 32.41 -8.46
CA LEU A 570 0.53 32.57 -7.39
C LEU A 570 0.76 31.29 -6.60
N LEU A 571 -0.29 30.50 -6.32
CA LEU A 571 -0.15 29.21 -5.68
C LEU A 571 0.70 28.24 -6.51
N TYR A 572 0.48 28.20 -7.82
CA TYR A 572 1.33 27.40 -8.71
C TYR A 572 2.76 27.94 -8.81
N LYS A 573 2.94 29.28 -8.80
CA LYS A 573 4.27 29.91 -8.74
C LYS A 573 5.05 29.48 -7.48
N LEU A 574 4.41 29.45 -6.32
CA LEU A 574 5.01 28.98 -5.07
C LEU A 574 5.52 27.52 -5.16
N GLN A 575 4.82 26.68 -5.88
CA GLN A 575 5.19 25.28 -6.12
C GLN A 575 6.21 25.10 -7.26
N ASN A 576 6.67 26.20 -7.86
CA ASN A 576 7.51 26.19 -9.08
C ASN A 576 6.84 25.47 -10.26
N VAL A 577 5.52 25.56 -10.37
CA VAL A 577 4.77 25.03 -11.53
C VAL A 577 4.88 26.02 -12.67
N SER A 578 5.45 25.60 -13.78
CA SER A 578 5.55 26.41 -14.98
C SER A 578 4.44 26.12 -15.99
N HIS A 579 3.94 24.89 -16.04
CA HIS A 579 2.97 24.46 -17.04
C HIS A 579 1.77 23.74 -16.42
N LEU A 580 0.60 23.91 -17.08
CA LEU A 580 -0.61 23.13 -16.82
C LEU A 580 -0.90 22.23 -18.01
N LEU A 581 -1.41 21.05 -17.72
CA LEU A 581 -1.77 20.05 -18.69
C LEU A 581 -3.21 19.60 -18.43
N GLY A 582 -4.06 19.65 -19.45
CA GLY A 582 -5.48 19.32 -19.34
C GLY A 582 -6.17 19.24 -20.68
N PHE A 583 -7.46 18.86 -20.65
CA PHE A 583 -8.33 18.81 -21.82
C PHE A 583 -9.09 20.13 -22.02
N GLU A 584 -9.13 20.96 -21.00
CA GLU A 584 -9.80 22.25 -20.99
C GLU A 584 -8.85 23.33 -21.48
N VAL A 585 -9.40 24.43 -22.01
CA VAL A 585 -8.63 25.62 -22.34
C VAL A 585 -8.35 26.40 -21.05
N VAL A 586 -7.08 26.73 -20.80
CA VAL A 586 -6.66 27.51 -19.64
C VAL A 586 -6.74 29.00 -20.00
N VAL A 587 -7.54 29.75 -19.27
CA VAL A 587 -7.78 31.16 -19.53
C VAL A 587 -7.55 32.04 -18.29
N ASP A 588 -7.15 33.31 -18.52
CA ASP A 588 -7.11 34.32 -17.47
C ASP A 588 -8.53 34.75 -17.08
N VAL A 589 -8.82 34.95 -15.80
CA VAL A 589 -10.13 35.26 -15.27
C VAL A 589 -10.68 36.62 -15.78
N ASN A 590 -9.81 37.60 -15.94
CA ASN A 590 -10.24 38.96 -16.29
C ASN A 590 -10.45 39.15 -17.78
N ALA A 591 -9.53 38.59 -18.58
CA ALA A 591 -9.54 38.80 -20.03
C ALA A 591 -10.24 37.65 -20.77
N LEU A 592 -10.46 36.50 -20.12
CA LEU A 592 -10.89 35.24 -20.74
C LEU A 592 -10.04 34.89 -21.98
N THR A 593 -8.79 35.35 -22.01
CA THR A 593 -7.80 35.05 -23.04
C THR A 593 -7.09 33.78 -22.69
N PRO A 594 -6.86 32.86 -23.65
CA PRO A 594 -6.08 31.66 -23.43
C PRO A 594 -4.65 32.02 -23.02
N TYR A 595 -4.06 31.20 -22.10
CA TYR A 595 -2.64 31.21 -21.87
C TYR A 595 -1.89 30.69 -23.09
N GLU A 596 -0.59 30.93 -23.13
CA GLU A 596 0.28 30.40 -24.21
C GLU A 596 0.20 28.87 -24.25
N GLU A 597 -0.38 28.34 -25.32
CA GLU A 597 -0.41 26.93 -25.61
C GLU A 597 0.92 26.51 -26.24
N VAL A 598 1.65 25.63 -25.57
CA VAL A 598 2.98 25.16 -26.03
C VAL A 598 2.92 23.82 -26.72
N GLY A 599 1.77 23.14 -26.66
CA GLY A 599 1.57 21.89 -27.36
C GLY A 599 0.16 21.31 -27.20
N GLU A 600 -0.28 20.58 -28.22
CA GLU A 600 -1.56 19.88 -28.29
C GLU A 600 -1.38 18.48 -28.88
N THR A 601 -2.12 17.48 -28.42
CA THR A 601 -2.15 16.15 -29.01
C THR A 601 -3.53 15.51 -28.88
N GLU A 602 -3.95 14.84 -29.95
CA GLU A 602 -5.16 14.01 -29.94
C GLU A 602 -4.86 12.64 -29.30
N LEU A 603 -5.76 12.17 -28.47
CA LEU A 603 -5.65 10.90 -27.82
C LEU A 603 -6.74 9.92 -28.29
N PRO A 604 -6.38 8.69 -28.68
CA PRO A 604 -7.34 7.70 -29.15
C PRO A 604 -8.48 7.45 -28.16
N GLY A 605 -9.72 7.57 -28.62
CA GLY A 605 -10.92 7.33 -27.83
C GLY A 605 -11.39 8.49 -26.97
N LEU A 606 -10.74 9.64 -27.06
CA LEU A 606 -11.16 10.92 -26.43
C LEU A 606 -11.60 11.91 -27.52
N THR A 607 -12.56 12.75 -27.17
CA THR A 607 -13.11 13.78 -28.06
C THR A 607 -12.33 15.08 -27.99
N ASP A 608 -11.80 15.38 -26.80
CA ASP A 608 -11.08 16.62 -26.54
C ASP A 608 -9.57 16.34 -26.63
N PRO A 609 -8.79 17.19 -27.32
CA PRO A 609 -7.35 17.05 -27.38
C PRO A 609 -6.73 17.45 -26.04
N LEU A 610 -5.56 16.87 -25.78
CA LEU A 610 -4.76 17.22 -24.63
C LEU A 610 -3.87 18.42 -24.95
N ARG A 611 -3.86 19.43 -24.07
CA ARG A 611 -3.13 20.67 -24.25
C ARG A 611 -2.18 20.97 -23.09
N VAL A 612 -1.06 21.60 -23.42
CA VAL A 612 -0.08 22.11 -22.45
C VAL A 612 -0.04 23.63 -22.53
N TYR A 613 -0.26 24.27 -21.41
CA TYR A 613 -0.25 25.73 -21.28
C TYR A 613 0.90 26.20 -20.37
N LYS A 614 1.68 27.16 -20.84
CA LYS A 614 2.65 27.86 -20.02
C LYS A 614 1.94 28.89 -19.14
N ILE A 615 2.12 28.77 -17.83
CA ILE A 615 1.48 29.68 -16.86
C ILE A 615 2.45 30.54 -16.07
N ASN A 616 3.69 30.06 -15.88
CA ASN A 616 4.77 30.75 -15.18
C ASN A 616 6.11 30.45 -15.87
N GLU A 617 7.09 31.32 -15.66
CA GLU A 617 8.47 31.05 -16.08
C GLU A 617 9.07 29.91 -15.25
N PRO A 618 9.73 28.96 -15.90
CA PRO A 618 10.41 27.87 -15.18
C PRO A 618 11.57 28.41 -14.35
N LYS A 619 11.69 27.92 -13.12
CA LYS A 619 12.81 28.26 -12.22
C LYS A 619 13.71 27.05 -12.01
N PRO A 620 15.02 27.24 -11.73
CA PRO A 620 15.88 26.16 -11.32
C PRO A 620 15.44 25.57 -9.98
N ARG A 621 15.94 24.39 -9.66
CA ARG A 621 15.62 23.68 -8.41
C ARG A 621 16.01 24.47 -7.16
N ALA A 622 17.05 25.29 -7.23
CA ALA A 622 17.42 26.24 -6.21
C ALA A 622 17.80 27.58 -6.84
N TYR A 623 17.43 28.68 -6.19
CA TYR A 623 17.73 30.04 -6.66
C TYR A 623 17.79 31.06 -5.51
N LEU A 624 18.46 32.19 -5.74
CA LEU A 624 18.50 33.32 -4.83
C LEU A 624 17.26 34.18 -5.01
N ALA A 625 16.64 34.58 -3.88
CA ALA A 625 15.49 35.48 -3.91
C ALA A 625 15.92 36.93 -4.11
N SER A 626 15.14 37.68 -4.93
CA SER A 626 15.28 39.14 -5.10
C SER A 626 14.69 39.90 -3.90
N SER A 627 13.76 39.27 -3.18
CA SER A 627 13.22 39.82 -1.93
C SER A 627 12.91 38.72 -0.93
N TYR A 628 13.04 39.01 0.36
CA TYR A 628 12.73 38.05 1.40
C TYR A 628 12.21 38.72 2.69
N VAL A 629 11.52 37.91 3.49
CA VAL A 629 11.09 38.25 4.84
C VAL A 629 11.50 37.13 5.78
N GLN A 630 12.01 37.47 6.97
CA GLN A 630 12.40 36.51 8.00
C GLN A 630 11.35 36.44 9.12
N ASP A 631 11.41 35.37 9.88
CA ASP A 631 10.61 35.16 11.10
C ASP A 631 9.08 35.28 10.87
N VAL A 632 8.66 34.82 9.71
CA VAL A 632 7.23 34.78 9.37
C VAL A 632 6.53 33.74 10.22
N PRO A 633 5.49 34.11 10.99
CA PRO A 633 4.74 33.15 11.77
C PRO A 633 4.04 32.12 10.87
N SER A 634 3.77 30.94 11.41
CA SER A 634 2.96 29.94 10.70
C SER A 634 1.54 30.47 10.50
N MET A 635 1.10 30.56 9.24
CA MET A 635 -0.21 31.11 8.90
C MET A 635 -0.90 30.26 7.82
N PRO A 636 -2.24 30.30 7.73
CA PRO A 636 -2.97 29.66 6.64
C PRO A 636 -2.55 30.21 5.26
N THR A 637 -2.57 29.36 4.24
CA THR A 637 -2.22 29.71 2.85
C THR A 637 -2.93 30.98 2.36
N TYR A 638 -4.21 31.13 2.71
CA TYR A 638 -4.98 32.30 2.33
C TYR A 638 -4.43 33.60 2.93
N ALA A 639 -4.13 33.60 4.22
CA ALA A 639 -3.56 34.77 4.92
C ALA A 639 -2.19 35.13 4.34
N PHE A 640 -1.37 34.11 4.08
CA PHE A 640 -0.07 34.25 3.42
C PHE A 640 -0.17 34.92 2.05
N LEU A 641 -1.11 34.49 1.21
CA LEU A 641 -1.30 35.09 -0.10
C LEU A 641 -1.78 36.55 0.00
N VAL A 642 -2.73 36.86 0.89
CA VAL A 642 -3.22 38.22 1.07
C VAL A 642 -2.10 39.16 1.52
N GLU A 643 -1.25 38.71 2.46
CA GLU A 643 -0.18 39.54 3.02
C GLU A 643 0.96 39.78 2.02
N TYR A 644 1.35 38.74 1.26
CA TYR A 644 2.52 38.78 0.39
C TYR A 644 2.21 38.81 -1.11
N GLU A 645 0.95 38.99 -1.52
CA GLU A 645 0.49 38.96 -2.91
C GLU A 645 1.32 39.84 -3.83
N HIS A 646 1.50 41.09 -3.48
CA HIS A 646 2.23 42.08 -4.29
C HIS A 646 3.71 41.66 -4.51
N ARG A 647 4.37 41.11 -3.48
CA ARG A 647 5.76 40.68 -3.55
C ARG A 647 5.91 39.39 -4.38
N LEU A 648 4.96 38.47 -4.23
CA LEU A 648 4.92 37.21 -5.01
C LEU A 648 4.72 37.46 -6.51
N GLU A 649 3.99 38.50 -6.87
CA GLU A 649 3.78 38.87 -8.27
C GLU A 649 5.00 39.48 -8.92
N HIS A 650 5.64 40.42 -8.25
CA HIS A 650 6.62 41.34 -8.88
C HIS A 650 8.06 40.85 -8.77
N GLY A 651 8.32 39.74 -8.10
CA GLY A 651 9.69 39.23 -7.96
C GLY A 651 9.79 37.77 -7.49
N ASP A 652 11.03 37.35 -7.29
CA ASP A 652 11.35 36.10 -6.64
C ASP A 652 11.37 36.33 -5.13
N PHE A 653 10.20 36.20 -4.51
CA PHE A 653 9.99 36.44 -3.09
C PHE A 653 10.10 35.13 -2.29
N VAL A 654 10.77 35.20 -1.14
CA VAL A 654 10.88 34.09 -0.20
C VAL A 654 10.54 34.54 1.22
N ALA A 655 9.56 33.90 1.82
CA ALA A 655 9.22 34.07 3.24
C ALA A 655 9.86 32.91 4.02
N LEU A 656 10.75 33.22 4.94
CA LEU A 656 11.37 32.26 5.87
C LEU A 656 10.56 32.24 7.18
N HIS A 657 9.95 31.10 7.46
CA HIS A 657 9.10 30.93 8.63
C HIS A 657 9.90 30.63 9.88
N GLU A 658 9.42 31.15 11.03
CA GLU A 658 9.93 30.77 12.34
C GLU A 658 9.65 29.28 12.63
N ASP A 659 10.64 28.54 13.14
CA ASP A 659 10.48 27.15 13.54
C ASP A 659 9.74 27.05 14.88
N SER A 660 8.44 27.32 14.89
CA SER A 660 7.61 26.95 16.03
C SER A 660 7.06 25.54 15.80
N GLU A 661 7.38 24.60 16.67
CA GLU A 661 6.84 23.22 16.70
C GLU A 661 5.34 23.17 17.02
N LEU A 662 4.66 24.31 17.11
CA LEU A 662 3.25 24.38 17.43
C LEU A 662 2.40 24.11 16.20
N ARG A 663 1.69 23.00 16.22
CA ARG A 663 0.58 22.69 15.33
C ARG A 663 -0.41 23.88 15.33
N PRO A 664 -1.04 24.23 14.18
CA PRO A 664 -2.00 25.32 14.12
C PRO A 664 -3.24 24.99 14.99
N GLN A 665 -3.21 25.37 16.25
CA GLN A 665 -4.39 25.58 17.04
C GLN A 665 -4.78 27.03 16.84
N PHE A 666 -5.95 27.23 16.26
CA PHE A 666 -6.69 28.48 16.15
C PHE A 666 -5.97 29.75 16.67
N TYR A 667 -5.37 30.51 15.76
CA TYR A 667 -4.80 31.80 16.10
C TYR A 667 -5.91 32.82 16.28
N ALA A 668 -6.13 33.24 17.52
CA ALA A 668 -6.67 34.55 17.82
C ALA A 668 -5.61 35.56 17.38
N LEU A 669 -6.02 36.57 16.60
CA LEU A 669 -5.22 37.71 16.21
C LEU A 669 -4.68 38.41 17.46
N SER A 670 -3.46 38.12 17.88
CA SER A 670 -2.73 38.87 18.86
C SER A 670 -1.73 39.78 18.13
N SER A 671 -2.13 41.04 18.03
CA SER A 671 -1.27 42.15 17.66
C SER A 671 -0.18 42.32 18.72
N GLN A 672 1.06 42.04 18.37
CA GLN A 672 2.33 42.64 18.81
C GLN A 672 3.46 41.65 18.60
N SER A 673 4.15 41.76 17.49
CA SER A 673 5.54 41.33 17.35
C SER A 673 6.25 42.38 16.48
N ASP A 674 7.54 42.59 16.75
CA ASP A 674 8.41 43.45 15.98
C ASP A 674 8.25 43.18 14.48
N ALA A 675 8.19 44.27 13.68
CA ALA A 675 7.96 44.13 12.22
C ALA A 675 8.97 43.18 11.61
N PRO A 676 8.53 42.18 10.79
CA PRO A 676 9.44 41.21 10.19
C PRO A 676 10.53 41.93 9.37
N GLN A 677 11.78 41.46 9.50
CA GLN A 677 12.89 42.07 8.77
C GLN A 677 12.71 41.81 7.27
N THR A 678 12.50 42.87 6.50
CA THR A 678 12.29 42.81 5.06
C THR A 678 13.50 43.33 4.32
N ALA A 679 13.89 42.63 3.24
CA ALA A 679 14.88 43.13 2.29
C ALA A 679 14.33 42.99 0.88
N ASP A 680 14.13 44.13 0.19
CA ASP A 680 13.76 44.19 -1.22
C ASP A 680 14.97 44.71 -2.00
N ILE A 681 15.78 43.80 -2.53
CA ILE A 681 17.04 44.16 -3.16
C ILE A 681 17.17 43.34 -4.46
N PRO A 682 17.06 43.97 -5.62
CA PRO A 682 17.26 43.29 -6.91
C PRO A 682 18.61 42.61 -6.97
N LEU A 683 18.69 41.45 -7.67
CA LEU A 683 19.95 40.77 -7.92
C LEU A 683 20.87 41.66 -8.75
N GLN A 684 22.14 41.75 -8.36
CA GLN A 684 23.14 42.49 -9.09
C GLN A 684 23.78 41.60 -10.18
N GLU A 685 24.35 42.16 -11.25
CA GLU A 685 24.90 41.41 -12.37
C GLU A 685 26.00 40.41 -12.00
N ASN A 686 26.72 40.65 -10.90
CA ASN A 686 27.80 39.79 -10.41
C ASN A 686 27.32 38.75 -9.36
N GLU A 687 26.04 38.77 -8.96
CA GLU A 687 25.48 37.78 -8.05
C GLU A 687 24.97 36.59 -8.82
N TYR A 688 25.31 35.37 -8.38
CA TYR A 688 24.90 34.14 -9.02
C TYR A 688 24.69 33.00 -8.03
N CYS A 689 23.94 32.03 -8.47
CA CYS A 689 23.74 30.73 -7.82
C CYS A 689 23.84 29.65 -8.91
N HIS A 690 24.97 28.95 -8.97
CA HIS A 690 25.18 27.88 -9.93
C HIS A 690 25.07 26.52 -9.26
N ILE A 691 24.29 25.62 -9.87
CA ILE A 691 24.21 24.23 -9.44
C ILE A 691 25.47 23.50 -9.94
N VAL A 692 26.29 23.06 -8.99
CA VAL A 692 27.53 22.31 -9.25
C VAL A 692 27.24 20.80 -9.31
N LYS A 693 26.39 20.33 -8.40
CA LYS A 693 25.94 18.95 -8.34
C LYS A 693 24.43 18.91 -8.09
N ASP A 694 23.73 18.15 -8.91
CA ASP A 694 22.30 17.90 -8.76
C ASP A 694 22.02 16.40 -8.75
N SER A 695 21.61 15.87 -7.61
CA SER A 695 21.16 14.50 -7.45
C SER A 695 19.95 14.43 -6.53
N PRO A 696 19.16 13.36 -6.52
CA PRO A 696 18.01 13.23 -5.63
C PRO A 696 18.34 13.43 -4.14
N LEU A 697 19.53 13.06 -3.71
CA LEU A 697 19.93 13.07 -2.30
C LEU A 697 20.92 14.18 -1.94
N GLU A 698 21.42 14.92 -2.93
CA GLU A 698 22.45 15.92 -2.70
C GLU A 698 22.38 17.03 -3.75
N LEU A 699 22.34 18.27 -3.28
CA LEU A 699 22.42 19.46 -4.12
C LEU A 699 23.62 20.30 -3.63
N GLU A 700 24.55 20.64 -4.54
CA GLU A 700 25.71 21.48 -4.25
C GLU A 700 25.67 22.73 -5.14
N LEU A 701 25.85 23.90 -4.52
CA LEU A 701 25.70 25.20 -5.14
C LEU A 701 26.97 26.02 -4.92
N ASP A 702 27.47 26.69 -5.98
CA ASP A 702 28.44 27.78 -5.91
C ASP A 702 27.67 29.10 -5.99
N ILE A 703 27.78 29.91 -4.97
CA ILE A 703 27.02 31.14 -4.79
C ILE A 703 27.99 32.30 -4.58
N ASN A 704 27.74 33.42 -5.28
CA ASN A 704 28.45 34.68 -5.05
C ASN A 704 27.40 35.79 -4.84
N ILE A 705 27.44 36.46 -3.70
CA ILE A 705 26.49 37.51 -3.35
C ILE A 705 27.16 38.66 -2.58
N ASN A 706 26.66 39.87 -2.82
CA ASN A 706 27.22 41.10 -2.24
C ASN A 706 26.56 41.45 -0.89
N GLN A 707 25.41 40.88 -0.55
CA GLN A 707 24.65 41.16 0.63
C GLN A 707 23.90 39.90 1.09
N ASN A 708 23.29 39.91 2.28
CA ASN A 708 22.47 38.81 2.76
C ASN A 708 21.34 38.49 1.79
N ARG A 709 21.23 37.23 1.37
CA ARG A 709 20.18 36.75 0.47
C ARG A 709 19.51 35.49 1.03
N ALA A 710 18.21 35.36 0.77
CA ALA A 710 17.53 34.09 0.98
C ALA A 710 17.78 33.20 -0.23
N LEU A 711 18.32 32.00 0.04
CA LEU A 711 18.41 30.90 -0.91
C LEU A 711 17.14 30.07 -0.77
N PHE A 712 16.43 29.83 -1.87
CA PHE A 712 15.24 29.00 -1.92
C PHE A 712 15.55 27.68 -2.60
N PHE A 713 15.15 26.57 -1.97
CA PHE A 713 15.25 25.25 -2.54
C PHE A 713 13.83 24.70 -2.72
N THR A 714 13.42 24.46 -3.96
CA THR A 714 12.05 24.11 -4.36
C THR A 714 11.64 22.68 -4.01
N GLU A 715 12.17 22.13 -2.93
CA GLU A 715 11.87 20.82 -2.41
C GLU A 715 11.14 20.95 -1.06
N ASN A 716 10.24 19.99 -0.79
CA ASN A 716 9.53 19.95 0.47
C ASN A 716 10.48 19.87 1.67
N ARG A 717 10.16 20.65 2.71
CA ARG A 717 10.88 20.56 3.98
C ARG A 717 10.63 19.20 4.62
N TYR A 718 11.72 18.51 4.94
CA TYR A 718 11.69 17.23 5.65
C TYR A 718 12.85 17.14 6.64
N PRO A 719 12.66 16.54 7.86
CA PRO A 719 13.68 16.56 8.92
C PRO A 719 15.04 15.98 8.52
N SER A 720 15.06 15.03 7.59
CA SER A 720 16.30 14.38 7.15
C SER A 720 17.17 15.23 6.22
N TRP A 721 16.71 16.40 5.74
CA TRP A 721 17.55 17.32 4.99
C TRP A 721 18.46 18.12 5.92
N GLN A 722 19.73 18.20 5.58
CA GLN A 722 20.76 18.98 6.27
C GLN A 722 21.43 19.92 5.24
N ALA A 723 21.82 21.12 5.71
CA ALA A 723 22.54 22.07 4.87
C ALA A 723 23.87 22.48 5.53
N THR A 724 24.88 22.69 4.69
CA THR A 724 26.17 23.25 5.12
C THR A 724 26.52 24.46 4.22
N LEU A 725 27.14 25.46 4.86
CA LEU A 725 27.77 26.62 4.22
C LEU A 725 29.27 26.53 4.46
N ASP A 726 30.07 26.39 3.41
CA ASP A 726 31.53 26.23 3.50
C ASP A 726 31.94 25.12 4.49
N GLY A 727 31.17 24.00 4.50
CA GLY A 727 31.38 22.86 5.38
C GLY A 727 30.84 23.01 6.82
N LYS A 728 30.30 24.17 7.20
CA LYS A 728 29.67 24.38 8.52
C LYS A 728 28.15 24.21 8.41
N ASN A 729 27.54 23.50 9.37
CA ASN A 729 26.10 23.32 9.40
C ASN A 729 25.38 24.67 9.50
N ILE A 730 24.35 24.84 8.67
CA ILE A 730 23.44 25.99 8.72
C ILE A 730 22.00 25.50 8.91
N LYS A 731 21.17 26.37 9.47
CA LYS A 731 19.75 26.09 9.68
C LYS A 731 18.99 26.13 8.36
N ILE A 732 18.18 25.10 8.10
CA ILE A 732 17.17 25.09 7.04
C ILE A 732 15.86 25.57 7.67
N SER A 733 15.35 26.69 7.22
CA SER A 733 14.03 27.21 7.60
C SER A 733 12.96 26.72 6.64
N ARG A 734 11.72 26.66 7.11
CA ARG A 734 10.57 26.45 6.22
C ARG A 734 10.40 27.72 5.38
N ALA A 735 10.29 27.57 4.07
CA ALA A 735 10.16 28.67 3.14
C ALA A 735 8.87 28.55 2.34
N ASN A 736 8.19 29.66 2.10
CA ASN A 736 6.98 29.73 1.30
C ASN A 736 5.97 28.61 1.63
N LEU A 737 5.65 28.44 2.91
CA LEU A 737 4.70 27.49 3.50
C LEU A 737 5.20 26.03 3.61
N ALA A 738 5.83 25.45 2.59
CA ALA A 738 6.12 24.00 2.57
C ALA A 738 7.57 23.64 2.21
N PHE A 739 8.33 24.57 1.64
CA PHE A 739 9.64 24.33 1.04
C PHE A 739 10.80 24.61 1.98
N MET A 740 12.03 24.54 1.47
CA MET A 740 13.26 24.79 2.21
C MET A 740 13.90 26.11 1.79
N GLY A 741 14.45 26.82 2.77
CA GLY A 741 15.25 28.02 2.50
C GLY A 741 16.29 28.24 3.59
N CYS A 742 17.31 29.02 3.29
CA CYS A 742 18.31 29.46 4.24
C CYS A 742 18.82 30.86 3.89
N LEU A 743 19.30 31.57 4.89
CA LEU A 743 19.91 32.89 4.68
C LEU A 743 21.40 32.70 4.45
N ILE A 744 21.93 33.31 3.39
CA ILE A 744 23.33 33.26 3.00
C ILE A 744 23.94 34.65 3.23
N PRO A 745 25.08 34.77 3.94
CA PRO A 745 25.78 36.02 4.14
C PRO A 745 26.51 36.46 2.86
N PRO A 746 26.96 37.73 2.78
CA PRO A 746 27.75 38.22 1.66
C PRO A 746 29.05 37.44 1.48
N GLY A 747 29.47 37.25 0.22
CA GLY A 747 30.69 36.53 -0.12
C GLY A 747 30.48 35.45 -1.18
N ARG A 748 31.57 34.74 -1.47
CA ARG A 748 31.55 33.53 -2.28
C ARG A 748 31.47 32.33 -1.35
N HIS A 749 30.47 31.48 -1.59
CA HIS A 749 30.13 30.37 -0.70
C HIS A 749 29.80 29.10 -1.48
N THR A 750 30.15 27.96 -0.88
CA THR A 750 29.65 26.66 -1.29
C THR A 750 28.54 26.23 -0.33
N VAL A 751 27.32 26.08 -0.88
CA VAL A 751 26.17 25.58 -0.10
C VAL A 751 25.87 24.16 -0.54
N LYS A 752 25.75 23.25 0.44
CA LYS A 752 25.44 21.86 0.16
C LYS A 752 24.24 21.41 0.97
N PHE A 753 23.20 20.94 0.30
CA PHE A 753 22.06 20.22 0.89
C PHE A 753 22.30 18.73 0.74
N LYS A 754 22.07 17.97 1.80
CA LYS A 754 22.22 16.52 1.81
C LYS A 754 21.10 15.85 2.60
N PHE A 755 20.51 14.79 2.01
CA PHE A 755 19.50 13.98 2.68
C PHE A 755 20.15 12.89 3.53
N VAL A 756 19.94 12.91 4.87
CA VAL A 756 20.56 12.00 5.83
C VAL A 756 19.48 11.42 6.77
N PRO A 757 18.86 10.26 6.40
CA PRO A 757 17.74 9.68 7.16
C PRO A 757 18.24 8.95 8.42
N GLN A 758 18.35 9.65 9.55
CA GLN A 758 18.80 9.10 10.83
C GLN A 758 17.92 7.93 11.30
N THR A 759 16.61 8.05 11.12
CA THR A 759 15.65 7.01 11.48
C THR A 759 15.88 5.69 10.74
N PHE A 760 16.34 5.75 9.47
CA PHE A 760 16.73 4.57 8.73
C PHE A 760 17.96 3.88 9.32
N TYR A 761 18.99 4.62 9.68
CA TYR A 761 20.20 4.03 10.27
C TYR A 761 19.94 3.38 11.63
N TRP A 762 19.13 4.02 12.49
CA TRP A 762 18.66 3.40 13.72
C TRP A 762 17.79 2.17 13.46
N GLY A 763 16.95 2.22 12.43
CA GLY A 763 16.16 1.10 11.97
C GLY A 763 17.00 -0.09 11.53
N CYS A 764 18.09 0.16 10.78
CA CYS A 764 19.05 -0.88 10.38
C CYS A 764 19.72 -1.54 11.59
N LEU A 765 20.13 -0.74 12.58
CA LEU A 765 20.71 -1.28 13.82
C LEU A 765 19.70 -2.17 14.56
N GLY A 766 18.46 -1.71 14.69
CA GLY A 766 17.38 -2.53 15.24
C GLY A 766 17.18 -3.83 14.46
N SER A 767 17.08 -3.76 13.14
CA SER A 767 16.89 -4.94 12.28
C SER A 767 18.04 -5.94 12.40
N LEU A 768 19.27 -5.47 12.56
CA LEU A 768 20.43 -6.33 12.82
C LEU A 768 20.29 -7.09 14.15
N ILE A 769 19.85 -6.41 15.21
CA ILE A 769 19.55 -7.05 16.52
C ILE A 769 18.45 -8.10 16.35
N GLY A 770 17.39 -7.77 15.59
CA GLY A 770 16.32 -8.71 15.27
C GLY A 770 16.81 -9.95 14.50
N LEU A 771 17.73 -9.78 13.55
CA LEU A 771 18.36 -10.89 12.82
C LEU A 771 19.17 -11.80 13.75
N ILE A 772 19.92 -11.22 14.68
CA ILE A 772 20.66 -11.98 15.70
C ILE A 772 19.69 -12.78 16.58
N ALA A 773 18.59 -12.16 17.02
CA ALA A 773 17.57 -12.85 17.81
C ALA A 773 16.89 -14.00 17.04
N LEU A 774 16.57 -13.79 15.75
CA LEU A 774 16.01 -14.82 14.88
C LEU A 774 17.04 -15.97 14.65
N ALA A 775 18.29 -15.65 14.37
CA ALA A 775 19.36 -16.64 14.22
C ALA A 775 19.56 -17.47 15.49
N TRP A 776 19.46 -16.85 16.66
CA TRP A 776 19.44 -17.54 17.94
C TRP A 776 18.26 -18.53 18.06
N GLN A 777 17.05 -18.12 17.69
CA GLN A 777 15.88 -19.01 17.66
C GLN A 777 16.10 -20.19 16.71
N ILE A 778 16.63 -19.94 15.50
CA ILE A 778 16.96 -20.99 14.53
C ILE A 778 18.01 -21.96 15.09
N THR A 779 19.05 -21.46 15.74
CA THR A 779 20.09 -22.28 16.37
C THR A 779 19.49 -23.20 17.44
N LEU A 780 18.61 -22.65 18.30
CA LEU A 780 17.90 -23.44 19.31
C LEU A 780 16.95 -24.49 18.69
N PHE A 781 16.31 -24.16 17.58
CA PHE A 781 15.48 -25.09 16.79
C PHE A 781 16.33 -26.24 16.20
N CYS A 782 17.47 -25.93 15.59
CA CYS A 782 18.37 -26.92 15.00
C CYS A 782 18.97 -27.88 16.06
N ARG A 783 19.28 -27.40 17.28
CA ARG A 783 19.77 -28.20 18.39
C ARG A 783 18.78 -29.28 18.88
N LEU A 784 17.49 -29.05 18.68
CA LEU A 784 16.42 -29.98 19.06
C LEU A 784 16.08 -30.96 17.94
N PHE A 785 16.75 -30.88 16.79
CA PHE A 785 16.48 -31.79 15.68
C PHE A 785 16.72 -33.23 16.12
N PRO A 786 15.75 -34.17 15.98
CA PRO A 786 15.89 -35.54 16.44
C PRO A 786 16.95 -36.26 15.61
N ASN A 787 18.12 -36.58 16.23
CA ASN A 787 19.16 -37.39 15.62
C ASN A 787 18.64 -38.80 15.38
N SER A 788 18.92 -39.32 14.18
CA SER A 788 18.52 -40.69 13.76
C SER A 788 19.29 -41.80 14.45
N ASP A 789 20.30 -41.50 15.25
CA ASP A 789 21.27 -42.50 15.77
C ASP A 789 20.90 -43.14 17.12
N SER A 790 19.77 -42.70 17.75
CA SER A 790 19.38 -43.30 19.04
C SER A 790 18.66 -44.67 18.94
N LYS A 791 18.64 -45.35 17.78
CA LYS A 791 18.06 -46.68 17.59
C LYS A 791 19.09 -47.81 17.55
N LYS A 792 20.39 -47.57 17.81
CA LYS A 792 21.43 -48.61 17.80
C LYS A 792 21.86 -49.13 19.17
N THR A 793 21.18 -48.77 20.24
CA THR A 793 21.48 -49.28 21.58
C THR A 793 20.24 -49.85 22.24
N MET A 794 19.57 -50.78 21.60
CA MET A 794 18.71 -51.82 22.18
C MET A 794 18.66 -52.98 21.19
N SER A 795 19.74 -53.74 21.20
CA SER A 795 19.76 -55.16 20.83
C SER A 795 19.71 -55.98 22.07
#